data_63267f5395850ae2171e20d4f9d0ae2e
#
_entry.id   63267f5395850ae2171e20d4f9d0ae2e
#
_cell.length_a   1.000
_cell.length_b   1.000
_cell.length_c   1.000
_cell.angle_alpha   90.00
_cell.angle_beta   90.00
_cell.angle_gamma   90.00
#
_symmetry.space_group_name_H-M   'P 1'
#
loop_
_entity.id
_entity.type
_entity.pdbx_description
1 polymer ?
#
loop_
_entity_poly.entity_id
_entity_poly.type
_entity_poly.pdbx_seq_one_letter_code
_entity_poly.pdbx_strand_id
1 'polypeptide(L)'
;MGGKAKGTTPRAMPPVEEVDVAAVRYEPLVLRAPRLTGFPLRAFVWLLESPLLGPLVTSVLKKQNNMTQVLPCHLPVPVSFEIIFVQHSRPWLASPLHSARFWSCLAAAAVAVAEQMLQHTVIPDRPMFFPEYPPQEPEQGVVILGEDRDAVGRLEEALQCLAPYDPSGRFTSSDEKNPFLYWKIRDFAHAYRSGITTPSAVAEHVIAGVEEWNNKKPPMPMLIYFDAHDLRKQADASKKRFEQGSPISVLDGIFFAIKDDIDCFPYPSKSATTFFDKIRPVEKDAVLVARLRKCGVIFIGKANMHELGIGITGNNPNYGTVRNPHSIDRYTGGSSSGPAALVSSGLCSAAIGTDAGGSVRIPSSLCGIVGLKTTYGRTNMTGMLCDSGTAVVASPLTASVEDSMLVYSALAGCRPMDKLTLRPLPLCVPNLVSCENSDILQSVKVGKYTEWFHDVSDVEISNTCEDALSLLCSTFGCQIEEIILPELLEMRTAHLVIIGSEGFSQLNAHYQQGRRTEMTLDTRGSLALFGSFTSADYVASQRLRRRIMYYHMEAFRKVDVIATPTTGITAPRIPPSALKGESDYIVSAKLMQFIVAGNLLGFPAITVPVGHDKQGLPIGLQLIGRPWGEASLLRVALAVEELRLKRRNRPSTFYDILKT
;
A
#
# COMPACT_ATOMS: atom_id res chain seq x y z
N MET A 1 46.30 -10.53 24.48
CA MET A 1 45.98 -11.36 23.31
C MET A 1 44.87 -10.63 22.49
N GLY A 2 45.28 -9.96 21.42
CA GLY A 2 44.39 -9.14 20.62
C GLY A 2 43.71 -9.98 19.56
N GLY A 3 42.40 -10.18 19.71
CA GLY A 3 41.56 -10.70 18.64
C GLY A 3 41.26 -9.63 17.60
N LYS A 4 41.94 -9.67 16.45
CA LYS A 4 41.58 -8.86 15.28
C LYS A 4 40.17 -9.25 14.84
N ALA A 5 39.23 -8.31 14.95
CA ALA A 5 37.94 -8.44 14.27
C ALA A 5 38.22 -8.58 12.76
N LYS A 6 37.86 -9.72 12.18
CA LYS A 6 37.86 -9.90 10.72
C LYS A 6 36.86 -8.90 10.14
N GLY A 7 37.37 -7.85 9.52
CA GLY A 7 36.58 -6.98 8.69
C GLY A 7 36.02 -7.83 7.54
N THR A 8 34.70 -8.02 7.53
CA THR A 8 34.03 -8.61 6.38
C THR A 8 34.15 -7.64 5.22
N THR A 9 34.93 -7.99 4.23
CA THR A 9 34.94 -7.30 2.93
C THR A 9 33.52 -7.32 2.36
N PRO A 10 33.04 -6.19 1.82
CA PRO A 10 31.73 -6.17 1.16
C PRO A 10 31.72 -7.26 0.08
N ARG A 11 30.71 -8.14 0.13
CA ARG A 11 30.54 -9.21 -0.84
C ARG A 11 30.24 -8.55 -2.18
N ALA A 12 31.13 -8.67 -3.16
CA ALA A 12 30.85 -8.25 -4.53
C ALA A 12 29.64 -9.07 -5.02
N MET A 13 28.59 -8.40 -5.47
CA MET A 13 27.43 -9.07 -6.04
C MET A 13 27.82 -9.64 -7.40
N PRO A 14 27.64 -10.94 -7.66
CA PRO A 14 27.91 -11.51 -8.97
C PRO A 14 26.96 -10.91 -10.03
N PRO A 15 27.33 -10.90 -11.31
CA PRO A 15 26.39 -10.59 -12.39
C PRO A 15 25.13 -11.43 -12.29
N VAL A 16 23.97 -10.89 -12.71
CA VAL A 16 22.67 -11.59 -12.61
C VAL A 16 22.67 -12.93 -13.34
N GLU A 17 23.37 -13.00 -14.47
CA GLU A 17 23.49 -14.20 -15.32
C GLU A 17 24.30 -15.33 -14.67
N GLU A 18 25.10 -15.04 -13.64
CA GLU A 18 25.94 -16.01 -12.93
C GLU A 18 25.31 -16.52 -11.63
N VAL A 19 24.08 -16.10 -11.30
CA VAL A 19 23.41 -16.57 -10.07
C VAL A 19 22.84 -17.95 -10.32
N ASP A 20 23.45 -18.97 -9.72
CA ASP A 20 22.86 -20.30 -9.65
C ASP A 20 21.67 -20.28 -8.68
N VAL A 21 20.46 -20.21 -9.23
CA VAL A 21 19.21 -20.15 -8.47
C VAL A 21 19.05 -21.41 -7.59
N ALA A 22 19.56 -22.57 -8.00
CA ALA A 22 19.51 -23.80 -7.21
C ALA A 22 20.38 -23.73 -5.95
N ALA A 23 21.41 -22.90 -5.95
CA ALA A 23 22.29 -22.68 -4.79
C ALA A 23 21.79 -21.62 -3.82
N VAL A 24 20.73 -20.87 -4.18
CA VAL A 24 20.12 -19.86 -3.30
C VAL A 24 19.52 -20.52 -2.07
N ARG A 25 19.81 -19.96 -0.90
CA ARG A 25 19.20 -20.37 0.36
C ARG A 25 18.39 -19.21 0.92
N TYR A 26 17.24 -19.55 1.47
CA TYR A 26 16.41 -18.55 2.15
C TYR A 26 17.11 -18.07 3.43
N GLU A 27 17.20 -16.77 3.61
CA GLU A 27 17.71 -16.14 4.81
C GLU A 27 16.57 -15.37 5.48
N PRO A 28 16.10 -15.83 6.67
CA PRO A 28 15.06 -15.12 7.40
C PRO A 28 15.55 -13.78 7.91
N LEU A 29 14.65 -12.79 7.91
CA LEU A 29 14.99 -11.47 8.42
C LEU A 29 15.09 -11.46 9.94
N VAL A 30 16.27 -11.12 10.46
CA VAL A 30 16.51 -10.89 11.89
C VAL A 30 16.72 -9.40 12.13
N LEU A 31 15.67 -8.71 12.62
CA LEU A 31 15.79 -7.32 13.06
C LEU A 31 16.13 -7.23 14.54
N ARG A 32 17.04 -6.32 14.88
CA ARG A 32 17.40 -5.98 16.25
C ARG A 32 16.99 -4.52 16.52
N ALA A 33 15.75 -4.34 16.95
CA ALA A 33 15.24 -3.02 17.31
C ALA A 33 14.29 -3.15 18.51
N PRO A 34 14.42 -2.30 19.53
CA PRO A 34 13.48 -2.30 20.64
C PRO A 34 12.15 -1.68 20.20
N ARG A 35 11.06 -2.11 20.84
CA ARG A 35 9.78 -1.40 20.78
C ARG A 35 9.88 -0.16 21.66
N LEU A 36 9.59 1.01 21.10
CA LEU A 36 9.71 2.29 21.80
C LEU A 36 8.34 2.99 21.86
N THR A 37 7.98 3.44 23.07
CA THR A 37 6.77 4.23 23.33
C THR A 37 7.06 5.29 24.39
N GLY A 38 6.26 6.34 24.48
CA GLY A 38 6.37 7.34 25.56
C GLY A 38 7.72 8.03 25.64
N PHE A 39 8.31 8.10 26.84
CA PHE A 39 9.59 8.80 27.05
C PHE A 39 10.78 8.18 26.28
N PRO A 40 11.00 6.83 26.26
CA PRO A 40 12.03 6.22 25.43
C PRO A 40 11.93 6.59 23.95
N LEU A 41 10.73 6.67 23.38
CA LEU A 41 10.52 7.11 21.99
C LEU A 41 10.93 8.58 21.81
N ARG A 42 10.55 9.45 22.74
CA ARG A 42 10.97 10.88 22.70
C ARG A 42 12.47 11.04 22.75
N ALA A 43 13.14 10.34 23.65
CA ALA A 43 14.60 10.37 23.79
C ALA A 43 15.29 9.85 22.51
N PHE A 44 14.79 8.77 21.93
CA PHE A 44 15.32 8.20 20.68
C PHE A 44 15.16 9.16 19.50
N VAL A 45 13.99 9.78 19.32
CA VAL A 45 13.77 10.79 18.28
C VAL A 45 14.66 12.01 18.48
N TRP A 46 14.81 12.49 19.71
CA TRP A 46 15.73 13.58 20.02
C TRP A 46 17.20 13.24 19.64
N LEU A 47 17.65 12.01 19.91
CA LEU A 47 18.97 11.54 19.51
C LEU A 47 19.13 11.52 17.98
N LEU A 48 18.11 11.00 17.26
CA LEU A 48 18.13 10.95 15.78
C LEU A 48 18.14 12.35 15.14
N GLU A 49 17.40 13.29 15.71
CA GLU A 49 17.31 14.67 15.22
C GLU A 49 18.50 15.56 15.66
N SER A 50 19.37 15.06 16.54
CA SER A 50 20.55 15.79 17.00
C SER A 50 21.57 15.96 15.87
N PRO A 51 22.05 17.20 15.57
CA PRO A 51 23.04 17.41 14.52
C PRO A 51 24.37 16.68 14.78
N LEU A 52 24.72 16.43 16.04
CA LEU A 52 25.96 15.75 16.43
C LEU A 52 25.79 14.25 16.59
N LEU A 53 24.71 13.81 17.22
CA LEU A 53 24.47 12.40 17.56
C LEU A 53 23.68 11.64 16.49
N GLY A 54 22.82 12.31 15.73
CA GLY A 54 21.98 11.70 14.71
C GLY A 54 22.78 10.89 13.67
N PRO A 55 23.84 11.45 13.06
CA PRO A 55 24.67 10.70 12.10
C PRO A 55 25.29 9.43 12.71
N LEU A 56 25.70 9.49 13.98
CA LEU A 56 26.26 8.33 14.68
C LEU A 56 25.20 7.27 14.94
N VAL A 57 24.03 7.67 15.46
CA VAL A 57 22.92 6.77 15.75
C VAL A 57 22.41 6.10 14.48
N THR A 58 22.19 6.86 13.40
CA THR A 58 21.76 6.31 12.11
C THR A 58 22.79 5.37 11.49
N SER A 59 24.09 5.66 11.62
CA SER A 59 25.17 4.77 11.18
C SER A 59 25.14 3.43 11.94
N VAL A 60 24.94 3.47 13.26
CA VAL A 60 24.83 2.26 14.08
C VAL A 60 23.58 1.44 13.68
N LEU A 61 22.44 2.10 13.49
CA LEU A 61 21.20 1.42 13.06
C LEU A 61 21.37 0.77 11.69
N LYS A 62 21.94 1.46 10.72
CA LYS A 62 22.24 0.91 9.39
C LYS A 62 23.13 -0.32 9.47
N LYS A 63 24.18 -0.27 10.30
CA LYS A 63 25.13 -1.38 10.50
C LYS A 63 24.47 -2.57 11.19
N GLN A 64 23.70 -2.34 12.25
CA GLN A 64 23.02 -3.41 13.01
C GLN A 64 21.99 -4.17 12.19
N ASN A 65 21.38 -3.51 11.21
CA ASN A 65 20.38 -4.10 10.33
C ASN A 65 20.92 -4.49 8.95
N ASN A 66 22.22 -4.68 8.84
CA ASN A 66 22.94 -5.12 7.62
C ASN A 66 22.73 -4.25 6.38
N MET A 67 22.16 -3.05 6.52
CA MET A 67 21.90 -2.15 5.40
C MET A 67 23.19 -1.74 4.66
N THR A 68 24.32 -1.62 5.38
CA THR A 68 25.63 -1.30 4.80
C THR A 68 26.24 -2.46 4.02
N GLN A 69 25.80 -3.70 4.25
CA GLN A 69 26.26 -4.86 3.49
C GLN A 69 25.45 -5.08 2.20
N VAL A 70 24.19 -4.69 2.23
CA VAL A 70 23.24 -4.80 1.10
C VAL A 70 23.43 -3.67 0.09
N LEU A 71 23.90 -2.50 0.55
CA LEU A 71 24.20 -1.34 -0.30
C LEU A 71 25.73 -1.22 -0.50
N PRO A 72 26.33 -1.88 -1.49
CA PRO A 72 27.78 -1.99 -1.66
C PRO A 72 28.43 -0.67 -2.16
N CYS A 73 27.94 0.48 -1.81
CA CYS A 73 28.48 1.78 -2.22
C CYS A 73 29.49 2.41 -1.23
N HIS A 74 30.05 1.64 -0.33
CA HIS A 74 31.26 2.06 0.39
C HIS A 74 32.50 1.60 -0.40
N LEU A 75 32.75 2.23 -1.53
CA LEU A 75 34.14 2.47 -1.89
C LEU A 75 34.69 3.40 -0.80
N PRO A 76 35.72 3.01 -0.05
CA PRO A 76 36.57 3.96 0.61
C PRO A 76 37.40 4.60 -0.52
N VAL A 77 36.82 5.48 -1.27
CA VAL A 77 37.58 6.45 -2.03
C VAL A 77 37.82 7.57 -1.02
N PRO A 78 39.03 7.74 -0.53
CA PRO A 78 39.44 9.07 -0.18
C PRO A 78 39.25 9.83 -1.49
N VAL A 79 38.29 10.73 -1.55
CA VAL A 79 38.23 11.70 -2.62
C VAL A 79 39.40 12.63 -2.39
N SER A 80 40.59 12.16 -2.70
CA SER A 80 41.64 13.04 -3.13
C SER A 80 41.21 13.46 -4.53
N PHE A 81 40.55 14.62 -4.59
CA PHE A 81 40.49 15.39 -5.81
C PHE A 81 41.92 15.74 -6.18
N GLU A 82 42.63 14.86 -6.88
CA GLU A 82 43.77 15.25 -7.68
C GLU A 82 43.22 16.05 -8.87
N ILE A 83 43.07 17.35 -8.60
CA ILE A 83 42.97 18.32 -9.70
C ILE A 83 44.33 18.24 -10.41
N ILE A 84 44.35 17.66 -11.58
CA ILE A 84 45.50 17.72 -12.49
C ILE A 84 45.69 19.21 -12.86
N PHE A 85 46.53 19.88 -12.12
CA PHE A 85 47.06 21.16 -12.54
C PHE A 85 48.18 20.93 -13.55
N VAL A 86 47.93 21.32 -14.80
CA VAL A 86 48.97 21.55 -15.77
C VAL A 86 49.95 22.57 -15.17
N GLN A 87 51.17 22.12 -14.87
CA GLN A 87 52.30 22.96 -14.44
C GLN A 87 52.64 23.98 -15.52
N HIS A 88 52.43 25.25 -15.22
CA HIS A 88 53.27 26.33 -15.75
C HIS A 88 53.69 27.27 -14.63
N SER A 89 54.91 27.06 -14.24
CA SER A 89 55.93 27.94 -13.59
C SER A 89 55.52 29.30 -13.02
N ARG A 90 55.60 29.48 -11.74
CA ARG A 90 56.52 30.33 -10.92
C ARG A 90 56.05 30.41 -9.46
N PRO A 91 57.01 30.49 -8.48
CA PRO A 91 56.70 30.39 -7.07
C PRO A 91 56.46 31.77 -6.46
N TRP A 92 55.32 31.95 -5.76
CA TRP A 92 55.18 32.98 -4.73
C TRP A 92 54.68 32.32 -3.44
N LEU A 93 55.39 32.53 -2.38
CA LEU A 93 55.16 32.05 -1.03
C LEU A 93 53.78 32.45 -0.51
N ALA A 94 52.89 31.47 -0.34
CA ALA A 94 51.71 31.58 0.50
C ALA A 94 51.70 30.39 1.47
N SER A 95 51.54 30.67 2.77
CA SER A 95 51.55 29.64 3.80
C SER A 95 50.42 28.61 3.58
N PRO A 96 50.60 27.32 3.89
CA PRO A 96 49.61 26.24 3.65
C PRO A 96 48.26 26.49 4.31
N LEU A 97 48.20 27.27 5.37
CA LEU A 97 46.97 27.60 6.11
C LEU A 97 46.05 28.59 5.39
N HIS A 98 46.59 29.47 4.55
CA HIS A 98 45.77 30.40 3.77
C HIS A 98 45.18 29.74 2.51
N SER A 99 45.86 28.78 1.91
CA SER A 99 45.34 28.04 0.77
C SER A 99 44.19 27.16 1.14
N ALA A 100 44.26 26.43 2.26
CA ALA A 100 43.17 25.53 2.70
C ALA A 100 41.87 26.29 3.02
N ARG A 101 41.97 27.49 3.64
CA ARG A 101 40.79 28.34 3.89
C ARG A 101 40.22 28.94 2.62
N PHE A 102 41.05 29.34 1.67
CA PHE A 102 40.62 29.86 0.37
C PHE A 102 39.88 28.79 -0.43
N TRP A 103 40.38 27.57 -0.49
CA TRP A 103 39.75 26.46 -1.19
C TRP A 103 38.44 25.98 -0.52
N SER A 104 38.39 26.00 0.82
CA SER A 104 37.14 25.69 1.52
C SER A 104 36.08 26.78 1.32
N CYS A 105 36.46 28.07 1.24
CA CYS A 105 35.51 29.13 0.90
C CYS A 105 35.04 29.05 -0.56
N LEU A 106 35.91 28.69 -1.51
CA LEU A 106 35.52 28.48 -2.91
C LEU A 106 34.61 27.29 -3.07
N ALA A 107 34.87 26.18 -2.38
CA ALA A 107 33.99 25.00 -2.39
C ALA A 107 32.62 25.34 -1.76
N ALA A 108 32.60 26.06 -0.64
CA ALA A 108 31.35 26.51 -0.01
C ALA A 108 30.57 27.48 -0.92
N ALA A 109 31.27 28.41 -1.61
CA ALA A 109 30.65 29.31 -2.58
C ALA A 109 30.10 28.55 -3.80
N ALA A 110 30.80 27.54 -4.32
CA ALA A 110 30.33 26.71 -5.42
C ALA A 110 29.12 25.90 -5.03
N VAL A 111 29.07 25.34 -3.82
CA VAL A 111 27.90 24.65 -3.27
C VAL A 111 26.72 25.61 -3.13
N ALA A 112 26.93 26.80 -2.57
CA ALA A 112 25.86 27.80 -2.42
C ALA A 112 25.29 28.27 -3.76
N VAL A 113 26.15 28.44 -4.78
CA VAL A 113 25.72 28.79 -6.16
C VAL A 113 24.94 27.64 -6.76
N ALA A 114 25.39 26.39 -6.59
CA ALA A 114 24.66 25.22 -7.08
C ALA A 114 23.29 25.06 -6.39
N GLU A 115 23.22 25.26 -5.07
CA GLU A 115 21.98 25.27 -4.31
C GLU A 115 21.04 26.39 -4.79
N GLN A 116 21.56 27.59 -5.03
CA GLN A 116 20.78 28.71 -5.52
C GLN A 116 20.27 28.45 -6.96
N MET A 117 21.08 27.85 -7.82
CA MET A 117 20.65 27.44 -9.17
C MET A 117 19.55 26.39 -9.11
N LEU A 118 19.68 25.37 -8.24
CA LEU A 118 18.67 24.35 -8.04
C LEU A 118 17.36 24.91 -7.49
N GLN A 119 17.41 25.88 -6.56
CA GLN A 119 16.23 26.56 -6.02
C GLN A 119 15.44 27.35 -7.08
N HIS A 120 16.10 27.84 -8.13
CA HIS A 120 15.46 28.58 -9.24
C HIS A 120 15.14 27.69 -10.44
N THR A 121 15.51 26.43 -10.42
CA THR A 121 15.20 25.49 -11.49
C THR A 121 13.87 24.81 -11.19
N VAL A 122 12.92 24.88 -12.11
CA VAL A 122 11.67 24.12 -12.04
C VAL A 122 12.02 22.65 -12.25
N ILE A 123 12.22 21.92 -11.15
CA ILE A 123 12.43 20.48 -11.18
C ILE A 123 11.03 19.86 -11.20
N PRO A 124 10.71 18.98 -12.17
CA PRO A 124 9.44 18.27 -12.18
C PRO A 124 9.28 17.49 -10.87
N ASP A 125 8.13 17.60 -10.21
CA ASP A 125 7.82 16.89 -8.96
C ASP A 125 7.81 15.37 -9.09
N ARG A 126 7.98 14.86 -10.31
CA ARG A 126 7.89 13.43 -10.63
C ARG A 126 9.27 12.82 -10.78
N PRO A 127 9.56 11.72 -10.12
CA PRO A 127 10.81 11.00 -10.31
C PRO A 127 10.92 10.46 -11.75
N MET A 128 12.12 10.55 -12.30
CA MET A 128 12.45 10.03 -13.64
C MET A 128 12.69 8.51 -13.63
N PHE A 129 12.78 7.88 -12.46
CA PHE A 129 13.06 6.45 -12.29
C PHE A 129 11.76 5.71 -11.99
N PHE A 130 11.25 5.00 -12.97
CA PHE A 130 10.06 4.14 -12.84
C PHE A 130 10.47 2.66 -12.81
N PRO A 131 9.58 1.77 -12.33
CA PRO A 131 9.75 0.35 -12.59
C PRO A 131 9.80 0.10 -14.10
N GLU A 132 10.85 -0.56 -14.57
CA GLU A 132 10.99 -0.93 -15.98
C GLU A 132 10.42 -2.33 -16.17
N TYR A 133 9.30 -2.44 -16.88
CA TYR A 133 8.68 -3.72 -17.16
C TYR A 133 9.16 -4.28 -18.51
N PRO A 134 9.59 -5.56 -18.57
CA PRO A 134 9.77 -6.22 -19.85
C PRO A 134 8.42 -6.34 -20.59
N PRO A 135 8.44 -6.53 -21.92
CA PRO A 135 7.20 -6.77 -22.68
C PRO A 135 6.38 -7.92 -22.06
N GLN A 136 5.07 -7.75 -21.97
CA GLN A 136 4.14 -8.73 -21.43
C GLN A 136 3.20 -9.23 -22.53
N GLU A 137 2.86 -10.52 -22.47
CA GLU A 137 1.80 -11.08 -23.33
C GLU A 137 0.42 -10.66 -22.81
N PRO A 138 -0.57 -10.44 -23.70
CA PRO A 138 -1.94 -10.19 -23.31
C PRO A 138 -2.52 -11.34 -22.48
N GLU A 139 -3.36 -11.00 -21.52
CA GLU A 139 -4.06 -12.00 -20.71
C GLU A 139 -5.16 -12.73 -21.52
N GLN A 140 -5.43 -13.99 -21.19
CA GLN A 140 -6.47 -14.80 -21.84
C GLN A 140 -7.83 -14.69 -21.14
N GLY A 141 -8.90 -14.91 -21.90
CA GLY A 141 -10.26 -14.91 -21.38
C GLY A 141 -10.66 -13.61 -20.70
N VAL A 142 -10.23 -12.49 -21.26
CA VAL A 142 -10.49 -11.15 -20.72
C VAL A 142 -11.36 -10.33 -21.67
N VAL A 143 -12.03 -9.35 -21.10
CA VAL A 143 -12.69 -8.27 -21.85
C VAL A 143 -11.86 -7.01 -21.70
N ILE A 144 -11.47 -6.44 -22.84
CA ILE A 144 -10.76 -5.15 -22.88
C ILE A 144 -11.79 -4.06 -22.66
N LEU A 145 -11.61 -3.28 -21.59
CA LEU A 145 -12.42 -2.10 -21.33
C LEU A 145 -11.92 -0.96 -22.22
N GLY A 146 -12.83 -0.35 -22.98
CA GLY A 146 -12.47 0.68 -23.94
C GLY A 146 -11.73 1.85 -23.30
N GLU A 147 -10.53 2.15 -23.78
CA GLU A 147 -9.74 3.28 -23.25
C GLU A 147 -10.41 4.63 -23.47
N ASP A 148 -11.22 4.76 -24.54
CA ASP A 148 -12.00 5.95 -24.86
C ASP A 148 -13.30 6.04 -24.05
N ARG A 149 -13.67 5.00 -23.33
CA ARG A 149 -14.82 4.99 -22.43
C ARG A 149 -14.52 5.76 -21.16
N ASP A 150 -15.51 6.48 -20.68
CA ASP A 150 -15.47 7.08 -19.35
C ASP A 150 -15.60 6.02 -18.24
N ALA A 151 -15.60 6.45 -16.98
CA ALA A 151 -15.69 5.53 -15.84
C ALA A 151 -17.01 4.74 -15.81
N VAL A 152 -18.12 5.35 -16.24
CA VAL A 152 -19.45 4.70 -16.28
C VAL A 152 -19.48 3.61 -17.35
N GLY A 153 -19.01 3.93 -18.56
CA GLY A 153 -18.99 2.95 -19.65
C GLY A 153 -18.10 1.75 -19.35
N ARG A 154 -16.91 1.96 -18.77
CA ARG A 154 -16.04 0.85 -18.33
C ARG A 154 -16.66 -0.01 -17.23
N LEU A 155 -17.38 0.61 -16.30
CA LEU A 155 -18.08 -0.08 -15.23
C LEU A 155 -19.22 -0.96 -15.77
N GLU A 156 -19.95 -0.47 -16.77
CA GLU A 156 -21.01 -1.22 -17.44
C GLU A 156 -20.46 -2.45 -18.20
N GLU A 157 -19.34 -2.26 -18.92
CA GLU A 157 -18.65 -3.38 -19.59
C GLU A 157 -18.17 -4.42 -18.58
N ALA A 158 -17.58 -3.98 -17.45
CA ALA A 158 -17.14 -4.88 -16.38
C ALA A 158 -18.30 -5.63 -15.71
N LEU A 159 -19.44 -4.97 -15.54
CA LEU A 159 -20.64 -5.60 -14.96
C LEU A 159 -21.16 -6.76 -15.82
N GLN A 160 -21.06 -6.65 -17.15
CA GLN A 160 -21.44 -7.71 -18.10
C GLN A 160 -20.53 -8.94 -18.02
N CYS A 161 -19.32 -8.79 -17.47
CA CYS A 161 -18.37 -9.89 -17.25
C CYS A 161 -18.64 -10.70 -15.98
N LEU A 162 -19.57 -10.27 -15.13
CA LEU A 162 -19.97 -10.95 -13.90
C LEU A 162 -21.17 -11.87 -14.15
N ALA A 163 -21.25 -12.99 -13.44
CA ALA A 163 -22.40 -13.86 -13.46
C ALA A 163 -23.70 -13.09 -13.13
N PRO A 164 -24.85 -13.48 -13.70
CA PRO A 164 -26.12 -12.86 -13.37
C PRO A 164 -26.33 -12.75 -11.87
N TYR A 165 -26.83 -11.61 -11.42
CA TYR A 165 -27.07 -11.40 -10.01
C TYR A 165 -28.28 -12.21 -9.52
N ASP A 166 -28.06 -13.03 -8.49
CA ASP A 166 -29.10 -13.78 -7.81
C ASP A 166 -29.34 -13.23 -6.39
N PRO A 167 -30.50 -12.60 -6.15
CA PRO A 167 -30.86 -12.10 -4.82
C PRO A 167 -31.33 -13.21 -3.87
N SER A 168 -31.54 -14.45 -4.34
CA SER A 168 -32.06 -15.56 -3.54
C SER A 168 -31.09 -15.84 -2.36
N GLY A 169 -31.63 -15.93 -1.15
CA GLY A 169 -30.84 -16.15 0.05
C GLY A 169 -30.09 -14.92 0.60
N ARG A 170 -30.13 -13.75 -0.08
CA ARG A 170 -29.47 -12.52 0.43
C ARG A 170 -30.37 -11.73 1.38
N PHE A 171 -31.65 -11.59 1.06
CA PHE A 171 -32.63 -10.79 1.80
C PHE A 171 -33.63 -11.64 2.61
N THR A 172 -33.47 -12.96 2.61
CA THR A 172 -34.28 -13.87 3.44
C THR A 172 -33.79 -13.86 4.89
N SER A 173 -34.70 -14.12 5.84
CA SER A 173 -34.44 -14.03 7.28
C SER A 173 -33.17 -14.73 7.73
N SER A 174 -32.49 -14.12 8.66
CA SER A 174 -31.26 -14.57 9.30
C SER A 174 -31.47 -15.87 10.08
N ASP A 175 -31.30 -17.00 9.42
CA ASP A 175 -30.93 -18.21 10.15
C ASP A 175 -29.51 -18.04 10.64
N GLU A 176 -29.28 -18.11 11.96
CA GLU A 176 -27.92 -18.08 12.57
C GLU A 176 -26.99 -19.18 12.04
N LYS A 177 -27.55 -20.14 11.29
CA LYS A 177 -26.83 -21.23 10.65
C LYS A 177 -26.19 -20.87 9.30
N ASN A 178 -26.53 -19.71 8.72
CA ASN A 178 -25.94 -19.30 7.45
C ASN A 178 -24.56 -18.64 7.66
N PRO A 179 -23.57 -18.91 6.79
CA PRO A 179 -22.26 -18.28 6.88
C PRO A 179 -22.39 -16.75 6.75
N PHE A 180 -21.54 -16.03 7.48
CA PHE A 180 -21.48 -14.58 7.40
C PHE A 180 -21.02 -14.11 6.02
N LEU A 181 -21.79 -13.22 5.40
CA LEU A 181 -21.50 -12.61 4.11
C LEU A 181 -21.66 -11.08 4.19
N TYR A 182 -20.64 -10.37 3.73
CA TYR A 182 -20.77 -8.93 3.53
C TYR A 182 -21.81 -8.59 2.47
N TRP A 183 -22.44 -7.42 2.62
CA TRP A 183 -23.23 -6.83 1.53
C TRP A 183 -22.31 -6.35 0.42
N LYS A 184 -22.57 -6.84 -0.80
CA LYS A 184 -21.87 -6.44 -2.01
C LYS A 184 -22.51 -5.22 -2.65
N ILE A 185 -21.77 -4.54 -3.53
CA ILE A 185 -22.29 -3.42 -4.33
C ILE A 185 -23.58 -3.78 -5.04
N ARG A 186 -23.65 -4.97 -5.63
CA ARG A 186 -24.87 -5.42 -6.35
C ARG A 186 -26.06 -5.70 -5.41
N ASP A 187 -25.84 -6.05 -4.16
CA ASP A 187 -26.90 -6.18 -3.17
C ASP A 187 -27.58 -4.82 -2.91
N PHE A 188 -26.79 -3.77 -2.70
CA PHE A 188 -27.29 -2.40 -2.55
C PHE A 188 -28.03 -1.93 -3.80
N ALA A 189 -27.42 -2.12 -4.98
CA ALA A 189 -28.02 -1.72 -6.25
C ALA A 189 -29.36 -2.43 -6.49
N HIS A 190 -29.47 -3.71 -6.11
CA HIS A 190 -30.73 -4.46 -6.16
C HIS A 190 -31.75 -3.91 -5.14
N ALA A 191 -31.34 -3.71 -3.90
CA ALA A 191 -32.22 -3.21 -2.83
C ALA A 191 -32.82 -1.84 -3.19
N TYR A 192 -32.04 -0.95 -3.79
CA TYR A 192 -32.52 0.37 -4.23
C TYR A 192 -33.47 0.29 -5.42
N ARG A 193 -33.17 -0.55 -6.43
CA ARG A 193 -34.02 -0.73 -7.62
C ARG A 193 -35.34 -1.43 -7.31
N SER A 194 -35.34 -2.37 -6.36
CA SER A 194 -36.54 -3.11 -5.95
C SER A 194 -37.34 -2.40 -4.85
N GLY A 195 -36.87 -1.25 -4.34
CA GLY A 195 -37.56 -0.50 -3.31
C GLY A 195 -37.51 -1.13 -1.91
N ILE A 196 -36.62 -2.12 -1.68
CA ILE A 196 -36.41 -2.72 -0.33
C ILE A 196 -35.93 -1.63 0.63
N THR A 197 -35.04 -0.75 0.16
CA THR A 197 -34.56 0.41 0.91
C THR A 197 -34.20 1.55 -0.05
N THR A 198 -33.73 2.68 0.48
CA THR A 198 -33.30 3.83 -0.31
C THR A 198 -31.91 4.31 0.13
N PRO A 199 -31.15 4.98 -0.75
CA PRO A 199 -29.89 5.59 -0.35
C PRO A 199 -30.00 6.50 0.89
N SER A 200 -31.11 7.25 1.03
CA SER A 200 -31.34 8.13 2.19
C SER A 200 -31.57 7.34 3.49
N ALA A 201 -32.30 6.20 3.44
CA ALA A 201 -32.48 5.36 4.62
C ALA A 201 -31.16 4.71 5.06
N VAL A 202 -30.35 4.21 4.10
CA VAL A 202 -29.03 3.66 4.39
C VAL A 202 -28.08 4.73 4.93
N ALA A 203 -28.18 6.00 4.45
CA ALA A 203 -27.39 7.10 4.98
C ALA A 203 -27.60 7.31 6.50
N GLU A 204 -28.84 7.20 6.97
CA GLU A 204 -29.13 7.35 8.42
C GLU A 204 -28.47 6.21 9.24
N HIS A 205 -28.46 4.97 8.73
CA HIS A 205 -27.75 3.86 9.38
C HIS A 205 -26.23 4.09 9.41
N VAL A 206 -25.65 4.60 8.32
CA VAL A 206 -24.22 4.95 8.24
C VAL A 206 -23.91 6.07 9.25
N ILE A 207 -24.73 7.13 9.31
CA ILE A 207 -24.55 8.25 10.25
C ILE A 207 -24.58 7.72 11.69
N ALA A 208 -25.60 6.94 12.04
CA ALA A 208 -25.75 6.37 13.39
C ALA A 208 -24.53 5.49 13.76
N GLY A 209 -24.04 4.65 12.85
CA GLY A 209 -22.88 3.82 13.10
C GLY A 209 -21.58 4.62 13.27
N VAL A 210 -21.37 5.68 12.47
CA VAL A 210 -20.21 6.58 12.62
C VAL A 210 -20.27 7.33 13.95
N GLU A 211 -21.43 7.85 14.34
CA GLU A 211 -21.61 8.55 15.61
C GLU A 211 -21.43 7.63 16.81
N GLU A 212 -21.97 6.40 16.77
CA GLU A 212 -21.75 5.39 17.81
C GLU A 212 -20.26 5.12 17.99
N TRP A 213 -19.53 4.90 16.89
CA TRP A 213 -18.11 4.62 16.94
C TRP A 213 -17.28 5.79 17.48
N ASN A 214 -17.60 7.01 17.08
CA ASN A 214 -16.91 8.21 17.53
C ASN A 214 -17.13 8.49 19.02
N ASN A 215 -18.26 8.06 19.59
CA ASN A 215 -18.59 8.23 21.00
C ASN A 215 -17.97 7.15 21.92
N LYS A 216 -17.30 6.13 21.37
CA LYS A 216 -16.59 5.10 22.16
C LYS A 216 -15.41 5.70 22.91
N LYS A 217 -15.10 5.11 24.06
CA LYS A 217 -13.95 5.50 24.88
C LYS A 217 -12.96 4.33 25.00
N PRO A 218 -11.66 4.53 24.76
CA PRO A 218 -11.02 5.78 24.29
C PRO A 218 -11.48 6.19 22.88
N PRO A 219 -11.30 7.47 22.47
CA PRO A 219 -11.60 7.91 21.11
C PRO A 219 -10.87 7.08 20.08
N MET A 220 -11.59 6.59 19.09
CA MET A 220 -11.06 5.71 18.04
C MET A 220 -11.76 5.94 16.69
N PRO A 221 -11.81 7.19 16.22
CA PRO A 221 -12.58 7.55 15.05
C PRO A 221 -12.06 6.88 13.78
N MET A 222 -12.97 6.28 13.01
CA MET A 222 -12.66 5.73 11.68
C MET A 222 -12.50 6.84 10.63
N LEU A 223 -13.09 8.01 10.88
CA LEU A 223 -13.05 9.19 10.01
C LEU A 223 -12.37 10.36 10.71
N ILE A 224 -11.55 11.11 9.98
CA ILE A 224 -10.94 12.37 10.42
C ILE A 224 -11.85 13.56 10.07
N TYR A 225 -12.60 13.43 8.98
CA TYR A 225 -13.62 14.40 8.58
C TYR A 225 -14.89 13.68 8.20
N PHE A 226 -16.00 14.16 8.74
CA PHE A 226 -17.34 13.64 8.50
C PHE A 226 -18.36 14.78 8.58
N ASP A 227 -19.27 14.82 7.60
CA ASP A 227 -20.37 15.79 7.54
C ASP A 227 -21.68 15.07 7.23
N ALA A 228 -22.49 14.84 8.27
CA ALA A 228 -23.77 14.16 8.14
C ALA A 228 -24.79 14.93 7.25
N HIS A 229 -24.70 16.27 7.21
CA HIS A 229 -25.59 17.05 6.37
C HIS A 229 -25.27 16.87 4.89
N ASP A 230 -23.98 16.92 4.52
CA ASP A 230 -23.57 16.67 3.14
C ASP A 230 -23.84 15.22 2.73
N LEU A 231 -23.64 14.25 3.63
CA LEU A 231 -23.95 12.84 3.37
C LEU A 231 -25.44 12.66 3.02
N ARG A 232 -26.35 13.26 3.80
CA ARG A 232 -27.80 13.26 3.51
C ARG A 232 -28.10 13.87 2.15
N LYS A 233 -27.48 15.00 1.83
CA LYS A 233 -27.67 15.70 0.54
C LYS A 233 -27.27 14.81 -0.64
N GLN A 234 -26.14 14.13 -0.54
CA GLN A 234 -25.68 13.19 -1.57
C GLN A 234 -26.65 12.01 -1.71
N ALA A 235 -27.09 11.43 -0.59
CA ALA A 235 -28.02 10.32 -0.56
C ALA A 235 -29.40 10.67 -1.13
N ASP A 236 -29.94 11.85 -0.80
CA ASP A 236 -31.21 12.34 -1.34
C ASP A 236 -31.14 12.60 -2.85
N ALA A 237 -29.99 13.08 -3.35
CA ALA A 237 -29.79 13.23 -4.79
C ALA A 237 -29.80 11.87 -5.51
N SER A 238 -29.18 10.85 -4.92
CA SER A 238 -29.21 9.48 -5.46
C SER A 238 -30.61 8.87 -5.37
N LYS A 239 -31.29 8.98 -4.23
CA LYS A 239 -32.68 8.54 -4.05
C LYS A 239 -33.60 9.08 -5.16
N LYS A 240 -33.52 10.38 -5.46
CA LYS A 240 -34.32 10.99 -6.54
C LYS A 240 -34.05 10.34 -7.91
N ARG A 241 -32.81 9.97 -8.21
CA ARG A 241 -32.47 9.28 -9.47
C ARG A 241 -33.12 7.89 -9.53
N PHE A 242 -33.11 7.13 -8.42
CA PHE A 242 -33.81 5.84 -8.37
C PHE A 242 -35.33 5.99 -8.49
N GLU A 243 -35.94 6.99 -7.84
CA GLU A 243 -37.37 7.30 -7.98
C GLU A 243 -37.77 7.68 -9.41
N GLN A 244 -36.84 8.31 -10.16
CA GLN A 244 -37.02 8.66 -11.58
C GLN A 244 -36.67 7.53 -12.54
N GLY A 245 -36.26 6.35 -12.03
CA GLY A 245 -35.83 5.21 -12.86
C GLY A 245 -34.54 5.43 -13.65
N SER A 246 -33.72 6.41 -13.24
CA SER A 246 -32.51 6.84 -13.96
C SER A 246 -31.24 6.83 -13.09
N PRO A 247 -30.90 5.74 -12.37
CA PRO A 247 -29.64 5.62 -11.67
C PRO A 247 -28.47 5.68 -12.65
N ILE A 248 -27.38 6.34 -12.26
CA ILE A 248 -26.21 6.61 -13.13
C ILE A 248 -25.47 5.32 -13.50
N SER A 249 -25.28 4.43 -12.53
CA SER A 249 -24.53 3.17 -12.70
C SER A 249 -24.87 2.17 -11.58
N VAL A 250 -24.20 1.02 -11.55
CA VAL A 250 -24.28 0.08 -10.42
C VAL A 250 -23.68 0.64 -9.13
N LEU A 251 -22.84 1.69 -9.22
CA LEU A 251 -22.25 2.38 -8.07
C LEU A 251 -23.11 3.57 -7.58
N ASP A 252 -24.22 3.89 -8.24
CA ASP A 252 -25.09 4.99 -7.77
C ASP A 252 -25.69 4.64 -6.41
N GLY A 253 -25.53 5.55 -5.46
CA GLY A 253 -26.02 5.36 -4.09
C GLY A 253 -25.12 4.47 -3.21
N ILE A 254 -23.97 4.00 -3.70
CA ILE A 254 -23.05 3.20 -2.91
C ILE A 254 -22.13 4.10 -2.09
N PHE A 255 -22.00 3.77 -0.80
CA PHE A 255 -21.21 4.53 0.17
C PHE A 255 -19.74 4.14 0.11
N PHE A 256 -18.85 5.14 -0.06
CA PHE A 256 -17.42 4.98 -0.12
C PHE A 256 -16.72 5.87 0.91
N ALA A 257 -15.66 5.35 1.52
CA ALA A 257 -14.74 6.15 2.33
C ALA A 257 -13.47 6.45 1.52
N ILE A 258 -12.95 7.67 1.68
CA ILE A 258 -11.73 8.12 1.00
C ILE A 258 -10.64 8.34 2.05
N LYS A 259 -9.50 7.67 1.89
CA LYS A 259 -8.33 7.86 2.76
C LYS A 259 -7.92 9.33 2.81
N ASP A 260 -7.47 9.80 3.95
CA ASP A 260 -7.27 11.23 4.19
C ASP A 260 -6.09 11.87 3.42
N ASP A 261 -5.27 11.08 2.72
CA ASP A 261 -4.22 11.54 1.81
C ASP A 261 -4.67 11.72 0.34
N ILE A 262 -5.97 11.55 0.06
CA ILE A 262 -6.59 11.67 -1.27
C ILE A 262 -7.56 12.85 -1.28
N ASP A 263 -7.43 13.75 -2.24
CA ASP A 263 -8.31 14.92 -2.35
C ASP A 263 -9.73 14.53 -2.75
N CYS A 264 -10.70 14.98 -1.95
CA CYS A 264 -12.13 14.79 -2.15
C CYS A 264 -12.84 16.11 -1.82
N PHE A 265 -13.02 16.96 -2.82
CA PHE A 265 -13.63 18.28 -2.64
C PHE A 265 -15.10 18.17 -2.22
N PRO A 266 -15.57 18.99 -1.24
CA PRO A 266 -14.88 20.08 -0.57
C PRO A 266 -14.18 19.68 0.75
N TYR A 267 -14.01 18.39 1.04
CA TYR A 267 -13.46 17.91 2.30
C TYR A 267 -11.95 18.21 2.40
N PRO A 268 -11.45 18.60 3.58
CA PRO A 268 -10.03 18.84 3.77
C PRO A 268 -9.22 17.54 3.67
N SER A 269 -8.03 17.59 3.11
CA SER A 269 -7.04 16.51 3.15
C SER A 269 -5.94 16.85 4.14
N LYS A 270 -5.93 16.16 5.29
CA LYS A 270 -4.99 16.39 6.39
C LYS A 270 -3.85 15.39 6.42
N SER A 271 -4.01 14.25 5.73
CA SER A 271 -3.09 13.11 5.81
C SER A 271 -2.78 12.70 7.27
N ALA A 272 -3.80 12.79 8.11
CA ALA A 272 -3.77 12.55 9.55
C ALA A 272 -2.84 13.50 10.35
N THR A 273 -2.36 14.59 9.78
CA THR A 273 -1.63 15.64 10.47
C THR A 273 -2.60 16.69 11.07
N THR A 274 -2.08 17.55 11.94
CA THR A 274 -2.85 18.66 12.53
C THR A 274 -2.68 19.98 11.78
N PHE A 275 -1.89 19.98 10.67
CA PHE A 275 -1.48 21.21 10.00
C PHE A 275 -1.61 21.21 8.47
N PHE A 276 -1.69 20.02 7.83
CA PHE A 276 -1.50 19.91 6.39
C PHE A 276 -2.59 20.61 5.57
N ASP A 277 -3.84 20.53 6.02
CA ASP A 277 -4.98 21.22 5.41
C ASP A 277 -4.86 22.75 5.42
N LYS A 278 -4.09 23.32 6.36
CA LYS A 278 -3.84 24.76 6.46
C LYS A 278 -2.82 25.27 5.43
N ILE A 279 -1.96 24.39 4.95
CA ILE A 279 -0.90 24.75 4.00
C ILE A 279 -1.17 24.25 2.58
N ARG A 280 -2.08 23.28 2.44
CA ARG A 280 -2.49 22.71 1.17
C ARG A 280 -4.02 22.50 1.18
N PRO A 281 -4.82 23.55 0.94
CA PRO A 281 -6.26 23.41 0.82
C PRO A 281 -6.64 22.56 -0.40
N VAL A 282 -7.73 21.79 -0.28
CA VAL A 282 -8.27 21.01 -1.39
C VAL A 282 -9.11 21.93 -2.29
N GLU A 283 -8.72 22.05 -3.56
CA GLU A 283 -9.41 22.90 -4.53
C GLU A 283 -10.31 22.11 -5.48
N LYS A 284 -10.00 20.83 -5.68
CA LYS A 284 -10.74 19.92 -6.57
C LYS A 284 -10.55 18.48 -6.16
N ASP A 285 -11.41 17.61 -6.68
CA ASP A 285 -11.28 16.17 -6.51
C ASP A 285 -9.96 15.63 -7.11
N ALA A 286 -9.37 14.63 -6.47
CA ALA A 286 -8.41 13.75 -7.13
C ALA A 286 -9.08 13.09 -8.36
N VAL A 287 -8.30 12.78 -9.38
CA VAL A 287 -8.84 12.25 -10.65
C VAL A 287 -9.71 11.01 -10.42
N LEU A 288 -9.29 10.11 -9.54
CA LEU A 288 -10.06 8.91 -9.24
C LEU A 288 -11.35 9.20 -8.46
N VAL A 289 -11.35 10.20 -7.56
CA VAL A 289 -12.55 10.65 -6.84
C VAL A 289 -13.56 11.25 -7.81
N ALA A 290 -13.09 12.08 -8.76
CA ALA A 290 -13.93 12.62 -9.81
C ALA A 290 -14.57 11.53 -10.70
N ARG A 291 -13.83 10.43 -10.99
CA ARG A 291 -14.36 9.26 -11.71
C ARG A 291 -15.48 8.57 -10.94
N LEU A 292 -15.25 8.30 -9.65
CA LEU A 292 -16.25 7.68 -8.77
C LEU A 292 -17.50 8.57 -8.60
N ARG A 293 -17.31 9.88 -8.45
CA ARG A 293 -18.43 10.85 -8.36
C ARG A 293 -19.29 10.81 -9.61
N LYS A 294 -18.69 10.69 -10.80
CA LYS A 294 -19.41 10.51 -12.06
C LYS A 294 -20.20 9.22 -12.12
N CYS A 295 -19.80 8.18 -11.40
CA CYS A 295 -20.54 6.93 -11.28
C CYS A 295 -21.70 6.98 -10.27
N GLY A 296 -21.90 8.09 -9.56
CA GLY A 296 -22.99 8.26 -8.58
C GLY A 296 -22.63 7.82 -7.14
N VAL A 297 -21.34 7.59 -6.84
CA VAL A 297 -20.86 7.20 -5.51
C VAL A 297 -21.16 8.29 -4.49
N ILE A 298 -21.54 7.87 -3.28
CA ILE A 298 -21.74 8.72 -2.10
C ILE A 298 -20.48 8.65 -1.23
N PHE A 299 -19.85 9.80 -0.96
CA PHE A 299 -18.66 9.85 -0.12
C PHE A 299 -19.03 10.10 1.33
N ILE A 300 -18.68 9.15 2.23
CA ILE A 300 -18.96 9.25 3.67
C ILE A 300 -18.09 10.34 4.30
N GLY A 301 -16.82 10.46 3.90
CA GLY A 301 -15.87 11.41 4.48
C GLY A 301 -14.42 10.98 4.26
N LYS A 302 -13.50 11.64 5.02
CA LYS A 302 -12.07 11.38 4.98
C LYS A 302 -11.68 10.37 6.07
N ALA A 303 -11.25 9.20 5.63
CA ALA A 303 -10.96 8.07 6.50
C ALA A 303 -9.60 8.22 7.20
N ASN A 304 -9.58 7.88 8.48
CA ASN A 304 -8.39 7.92 9.33
C ASN A 304 -7.27 7.02 8.78
N MET A 305 -6.04 7.40 9.07
CA MET A 305 -4.86 6.71 8.58
C MET A 305 -3.67 6.89 9.53
N HIS A 306 -2.59 6.14 9.32
CA HIS A 306 -1.30 6.46 9.91
C HIS A 306 -0.78 7.77 9.31
N GLU A 307 -0.27 8.68 10.14
CA GLU A 307 0.14 10.02 9.72
C GLU A 307 1.07 9.99 8.50
N LEU A 308 0.75 10.80 7.47
CA LEU A 308 1.50 10.94 6.21
C LEU A 308 1.76 9.61 5.46
N GLY A 309 1.05 8.55 5.83
CA GLY A 309 1.29 7.22 5.28
C GLY A 309 2.59 6.56 5.77
N ILE A 310 3.32 7.18 6.69
CA ILE A 310 4.60 6.73 7.21
C ILE A 310 4.40 5.80 8.40
N GLY A 311 3.92 4.59 8.13
CA GLY A 311 3.70 3.53 9.12
C GLY A 311 2.59 2.58 8.70
N ILE A 312 2.58 1.39 9.28
CA ILE A 312 1.76 0.28 8.80
C ILE A 312 0.92 -0.38 9.89
N THR A 313 0.96 0.13 11.12
CA THR A 313 0.10 -0.35 12.20
C THR A 313 -1.25 0.35 12.24
N GLY A 314 -1.33 1.57 11.71
CA GLY A 314 -2.50 2.45 11.84
C GLY A 314 -2.52 3.23 13.16
N ASN A 315 -1.39 3.27 13.89
CA ASN A 315 -1.27 4.12 15.08
C ASN A 315 -1.48 5.59 14.71
N ASN A 316 -2.31 6.28 15.44
CA ASN A 316 -2.58 7.71 15.21
C ASN A 316 -2.77 8.46 16.53
N PRO A 317 -1.73 9.11 17.04
CA PRO A 317 -1.79 9.94 18.25
C PRO A 317 -2.58 11.24 18.08
N ASN A 318 -2.70 11.76 16.85
CA ASN A 318 -3.34 13.05 16.57
C ASN A 318 -4.87 12.99 16.69
N TYR A 319 -5.47 11.91 16.13
CA TYR A 319 -6.93 11.76 16.04
C TYR A 319 -7.46 10.58 16.84
N GLY A 320 -6.59 9.71 17.31
CA GLY A 320 -6.93 8.42 17.92
C GLY A 320 -6.71 7.26 16.93
N THR A 321 -6.24 6.15 17.49
CA THR A 321 -5.94 4.94 16.73
C THR A 321 -7.21 4.16 16.40
N VAL A 322 -7.47 3.90 15.12
CA VAL A 322 -8.58 3.06 14.66
C VAL A 322 -8.41 1.64 15.19
N ARG A 323 -9.49 1.07 15.68
CA ARG A 323 -9.54 -0.28 16.27
C ARG A 323 -10.06 -1.29 15.25
N ASN A 324 -9.52 -2.50 15.34
CA ASN A 324 -9.92 -3.58 14.45
C ASN A 324 -11.36 -4.02 14.74
N PRO A 325 -12.28 -4.05 13.75
CA PRO A 325 -13.66 -4.48 13.96
C PRO A 325 -13.82 -5.92 14.48
N HIS A 326 -12.83 -6.80 14.24
CA HIS A 326 -12.83 -8.15 14.80
C HIS A 326 -12.42 -8.18 16.28
N SER A 327 -11.58 -7.21 16.75
CA SER A 327 -11.12 -7.14 18.14
C SER A 327 -10.64 -5.72 18.46
N ILE A 328 -11.35 -4.98 19.31
CA ILE A 328 -11.10 -3.57 19.61
C ILE A 328 -9.79 -3.29 20.35
N ASP A 329 -9.10 -4.31 20.88
CA ASP A 329 -7.79 -4.20 21.51
C ASP A 329 -6.64 -4.34 20.49
N ARG A 330 -6.96 -4.47 19.18
CA ARG A 330 -6.01 -4.74 18.12
C ARG A 330 -5.94 -3.64 17.07
N TYR A 331 -4.76 -3.54 16.43
CA TYR A 331 -4.57 -2.68 15.27
C TYR A 331 -5.36 -3.19 14.06
N THR A 332 -5.83 -2.26 13.25
CA THR A 332 -6.38 -2.54 11.91
C THR A 332 -5.30 -2.85 10.88
N GLY A 333 -4.04 -2.52 11.20
CA GLY A 333 -3.03 -2.33 10.18
C GLY A 333 -3.17 -0.96 9.50
N GLY A 334 -2.21 -0.60 8.66
CA GLY A 334 -2.14 0.71 8.01
C GLY A 334 -1.28 0.66 6.73
N SER A 335 -1.10 1.83 6.15
CA SER A 335 -1.58 3.14 6.65
C SER A 335 -3.08 3.40 6.43
N SER A 336 -3.80 2.63 5.60
CA SER A 336 -5.24 2.80 5.33
C SER A 336 -6.12 2.17 6.42
N SER A 337 -5.92 2.56 7.69
CA SER A 337 -6.58 1.98 8.86
C SER A 337 -8.09 2.24 8.90
N GLY A 338 -8.51 3.48 8.67
CA GLY A 338 -9.92 3.87 8.60
C GLY A 338 -10.66 3.25 7.43
N PRO A 339 -10.10 3.30 6.19
CA PRO A 339 -10.69 2.60 5.05
C PRO A 339 -10.99 1.13 5.31
N ALA A 340 -10.03 0.37 5.86
CA ALA A 340 -10.25 -1.04 6.16
C ALA A 340 -11.29 -1.28 7.27
N ALA A 341 -11.26 -0.47 8.33
CA ALA A 341 -12.22 -0.59 9.42
C ALA A 341 -13.67 -0.28 8.98
N LEU A 342 -13.87 0.73 8.13
CA LEU A 342 -15.18 1.11 7.61
C LEU A 342 -15.79 0.00 6.73
N VAL A 343 -15.00 -0.62 5.85
CA VAL A 343 -15.46 -1.76 5.04
C VAL A 343 -15.72 -2.98 5.93
N SER A 344 -14.78 -3.33 6.81
CA SER A 344 -14.88 -4.49 7.69
C SER A 344 -16.06 -4.38 8.67
N SER A 345 -16.36 -3.18 9.16
CA SER A 345 -17.52 -2.95 10.03
C SER A 345 -18.87 -2.91 9.28
N GLY A 346 -18.89 -3.00 7.96
CA GLY A 346 -20.10 -2.96 7.15
C GLY A 346 -20.70 -1.56 6.93
N LEU A 347 -20.02 -0.49 7.34
CA LEU A 347 -20.48 0.89 7.13
C LEU A 347 -20.35 1.35 5.66
N CYS A 348 -19.57 0.67 4.86
CA CYS A 348 -19.50 0.86 3.41
C CYS A 348 -19.04 -0.42 2.71
N SER A 349 -19.38 -0.56 1.42
CA SER A 349 -18.98 -1.72 0.62
C SER A 349 -17.56 -1.59 0.07
N ALA A 350 -17.07 -0.36 -0.06
CA ALA A 350 -15.75 -0.07 -0.60
C ALA A 350 -15.16 1.22 -0.02
N ALA A 351 -13.85 1.26 -0.03
CA ALA A 351 -13.07 2.44 0.31
C ALA A 351 -11.86 2.55 -0.62
N ILE A 352 -11.30 3.75 -0.75
CA ILE A 352 -10.10 3.98 -1.52
C ILE A 352 -8.96 4.32 -0.59
N GLY A 353 -7.86 3.59 -0.74
CA GLY A 353 -6.61 3.81 -0.02
C GLY A 353 -5.43 4.00 -0.96
N THR A 354 -4.25 4.21 -0.37
CA THR A 354 -2.96 4.26 -1.06
C THR A 354 -2.06 3.14 -0.54
N ASP A 355 -1.26 2.54 -1.41
CA ASP A 355 -0.37 1.42 -1.07
C ASP A 355 1.04 1.68 -1.60
N ALA A 356 1.96 2.01 -0.69
CA ALA A 356 3.38 2.24 -0.98
C ALA A 356 4.28 1.15 -0.38
N GLY A 357 3.78 0.43 0.63
CA GLY A 357 4.45 -0.64 1.34
C GLY A 357 3.44 -1.58 2.00
N GLY A 358 2.33 -1.90 1.28
CA GLY A 358 1.27 -2.76 1.78
C GLY A 358 0.09 -2.02 2.40
N SER A 359 0.03 -0.71 2.29
CA SER A 359 -0.95 0.11 3.02
C SER A 359 -2.42 -0.07 2.61
N VAL A 360 -2.73 -0.86 1.58
CA VAL A 360 -4.06 -1.39 1.24
C VAL A 360 -4.15 -2.86 1.68
N ARG A 361 -3.17 -3.67 1.34
CA ARG A 361 -3.18 -5.14 1.54
C ARG A 361 -3.05 -5.53 3.00
N ILE A 362 -2.15 -4.91 3.77
CA ILE A 362 -1.98 -5.19 5.21
C ILE A 362 -3.28 -4.95 5.99
N PRO A 363 -3.89 -3.74 5.96
CA PRO A 363 -5.12 -3.51 6.71
C PRO A 363 -6.28 -4.35 6.18
N SER A 364 -6.36 -4.66 4.88
CA SER A 364 -7.38 -5.57 4.35
C SER A 364 -7.24 -6.98 4.91
N SER A 365 -6.01 -7.52 4.97
CA SER A 365 -5.72 -8.83 5.57
C SER A 365 -6.12 -8.87 7.05
N LEU A 366 -5.67 -7.90 7.83
CA LEU A 366 -5.92 -7.86 9.28
C LEU A 366 -7.38 -7.59 9.66
N CYS A 367 -8.15 -6.98 8.76
CA CYS A 367 -9.57 -6.69 8.94
C CYS A 367 -10.50 -7.67 8.19
N GLY A 368 -9.97 -8.70 7.52
CA GLY A 368 -10.76 -9.75 6.88
C GLY A 368 -11.57 -9.29 5.65
N ILE A 369 -11.03 -8.36 4.89
CA ILE A 369 -11.62 -7.84 3.65
C ILE A 369 -10.66 -8.01 2.46
N VAL A 370 -11.11 -7.67 1.27
CA VAL A 370 -10.30 -7.73 0.04
C VAL A 370 -9.56 -6.42 -0.18
N GLY A 371 -8.28 -6.50 -0.54
CA GLY A 371 -7.47 -5.32 -0.90
C GLY A 371 -6.69 -5.57 -2.18
N LEU A 372 -7.05 -4.86 -3.24
CA LEU A 372 -6.35 -4.93 -4.52
C LEU A 372 -5.35 -3.79 -4.61
N LYS A 373 -4.09 -4.12 -4.78
CA LYS A 373 -3.05 -3.18 -5.21
C LYS A 373 -2.86 -3.34 -6.73
N THR A 374 -3.08 -2.27 -7.48
CA THR A 374 -2.91 -2.29 -8.95
C THR A 374 -1.43 -2.24 -9.37
N THR A 375 -1.15 -2.54 -10.62
CA THR A 375 0.17 -2.26 -11.23
C THR A 375 0.49 -0.77 -11.09
N TYR A 376 1.76 -0.45 -10.82
CA TYR A 376 2.22 0.94 -10.80
C TYR A 376 1.94 1.62 -12.14
N GLY A 377 1.31 2.79 -12.10
CA GLY A 377 0.87 3.53 -13.30
C GLY A 377 -0.52 3.14 -13.81
N ARG A 378 -1.17 2.09 -13.29
CA ARG A 378 -2.54 1.71 -13.71
C ARG A 378 -3.61 2.68 -13.21
N THR A 379 -3.39 3.35 -12.10
CA THR A 379 -4.28 4.37 -11.52
C THR A 379 -3.64 5.76 -11.56
N ASN A 380 -4.45 6.77 -11.82
CA ASN A 380 -3.98 8.15 -11.87
C ASN A 380 -3.83 8.72 -10.45
N MET A 381 -2.60 9.12 -10.09
CA MET A 381 -2.26 9.59 -8.75
C MET A 381 -2.46 11.10 -8.54
N THR A 382 -2.94 11.84 -9.53
CA THR A 382 -3.14 13.30 -9.43
C THR A 382 -4.19 13.64 -8.36
N GLY A 383 -3.84 14.50 -7.44
CA GLY A 383 -4.67 14.89 -6.28
C GLY A 383 -4.42 14.02 -5.04
N MET A 384 -3.26 13.36 -4.98
CA MET A 384 -2.82 12.64 -3.78
C MET A 384 -1.56 13.25 -3.21
N LEU A 385 -1.39 13.13 -1.91
CA LEU A 385 -0.22 13.67 -1.22
C LEU A 385 1.08 13.04 -1.74
N CYS A 386 1.07 11.76 -2.08
CA CYS A 386 2.25 11.00 -2.50
C CYS A 386 2.22 10.68 -4.01
N ASP A 387 1.80 11.63 -4.85
CA ASP A 387 1.61 11.40 -6.30
C ASP A 387 2.92 11.23 -7.09
N SER A 388 4.03 11.64 -6.52
CA SER A 388 5.38 11.57 -7.12
C SER A 388 6.20 10.33 -6.75
N GLY A 389 5.72 9.47 -5.84
CA GLY A 389 6.43 8.25 -5.45
C GLY A 389 6.38 7.15 -6.52
N THR A 390 7.48 6.39 -6.68
CA THR A 390 7.59 5.32 -7.68
C THR A 390 7.13 3.95 -7.18
N ALA A 391 6.72 3.86 -5.91
CA ALA A 391 6.22 2.64 -5.28
C ALA A 391 4.76 2.75 -4.83
N VAL A 392 4.12 3.91 -5.02
CA VAL A 392 2.79 4.23 -4.50
C VAL A 392 1.73 4.08 -5.58
N VAL A 393 0.61 3.47 -5.21
CA VAL A 393 -0.60 3.40 -6.04
C VAL A 393 -1.83 3.69 -5.19
N ALA A 394 -2.87 4.25 -5.81
CA ALA A 394 -4.20 4.31 -5.20
C ALA A 394 -5.03 3.10 -5.61
N SER A 395 -5.72 2.50 -4.66
CA SER A 395 -6.30 1.19 -4.85
C SER A 395 -7.53 0.95 -3.96
N PRO A 396 -8.45 0.05 -4.36
CA PRO A 396 -9.65 -0.25 -3.59
C PRO A 396 -9.40 -1.22 -2.43
N LEU A 397 -10.14 -0.99 -1.34
CA LEU A 397 -10.43 -1.93 -0.26
C LEU A 397 -11.92 -2.24 -0.33
N THR A 398 -12.31 -3.51 -0.40
CA THR A 398 -13.70 -3.88 -0.69
C THR A 398 -14.16 -5.08 0.13
N ALA A 399 -15.48 -5.27 0.21
CA ALA A 399 -16.10 -6.39 0.89
C ALA A 399 -15.89 -7.73 0.16
N SER A 400 -15.71 -7.68 -1.18
CA SER A 400 -15.55 -8.87 -2.04
C SER A 400 -14.62 -8.60 -3.23
N VAL A 401 -14.15 -9.67 -3.87
CA VAL A 401 -13.35 -9.58 -5.11
C VAL A 401 -14.18 -9.04 -6.27
N GLU A 402 -15.47 -9.40 -6.34
CA GLU A 402 -16.41 -8.84 -7.30
C GLU A 402 -16.49 -7.31 -7.19
N ASP A 403 -16.62 -6.78 -5.97
CA ASP A 403 -16.63 -5.35 -5.72
C ASP A 403 -15.29 -4.70 -6.11
N SER A 404 -14.16 -5.39 -5.84
CA SER A 404 -12.83 -4.94 -6.28
C SER A 404 -12.75 -4.79 -7.80
N MET A 405 -13.31 -5.73 -8.56
CA MET A 405 -13.34 -5.67 -10.02
C MET A 405 -14.15 -4.47 -10.53
N LEU A 406 -15.34 -4.24 -9.97
CA LEU A 406 -16.20 -3.12 -10.34
C LEU A 406 -15.54 -1.77 -10.00
N VAL A 407 -14.98 -1.63 -8.80
CA VAL A 407 -14.32 -0.39 -8.37
C VAL A 407 -13.05 -0.15 -9.18
N TYR A 408 -12.25 -1.19 -9.44
CA TYR A 408 -11.06 -1.11 -10.30
C TYR A 408 -11.41 -0.59 -11.69
N SER A 409 -12.47 -1.09 -12.31
CA SER A 409 -12.91 -0.67 -13.64
C SER A 409 -13.27 0.81 -13.70
N ALA A 410 -13.91 1.34 -12.66
CA ALA A 410 -14.23 2.76 -12.54
C ALA A 410 -12.97 3.63 -12.31
N LEU A 411 -12.03 3.16 -11.47
CA LEU A 411 -10.84 3.93 -11.06
C LEU A 411 -9.77 3.98 -12.14
N ALA A 412 -9.53 2.86 -12.82
CA ALA A 412 -8.36 2.63 -13.66
C ALA A 412 -8.24 3.63 -14.81
N GLY A 413 -7.02 3.81 -15.27
CA GLY A 413 -6.65 4.70 -16.35
C GLY A 413 -5.44 5.54 -15.97
N CYS A 414 -4.37 5.38 -16.76
CA CYS A 414 -3.07 6.00 -16.58
C CYS A 414 -3.12 7.53 -16.81
N ARG A 415 -2.11 8.22 -16.31
CA ARG A 415 -1.79 9.56 -16.79
C ARG A 415 -1.21 9.47 -18.22
N PRO A 416 -1.40 10.49 -19.08
CA PRO A 416 -0.84 10.49 -20.43
C PRO A 416 0.68 10.24 -20.45
N MET A 417 1.40 10.83 -19.48
CA MET A 417 2.86 10.64 -19.35
C MET A 417 3.25 9.22 -18.97
N ASP A 418 2.45 8.55 -18.12
CA ASP A 418 2.70 7.16 -17.71
C ASP A 418 2.54 6.21 -18.91
N LYS A 419 1.62 6.51 -19.86
CA LYS A 419 1.45 5.73 -21.09
C LYS A 419 2.70 5.72 -21.97
N LEU A 420 3.43 6.82 -22.01
CA LEU A 420 4.66 6.92 -22.80
C LEU A 420 5.83 6.17 -22.17
N THR A 421 5.93 6.24 -20.85
CA THR A 421 7.07 5.69 -20.10
C THR A 421 6.89 4.22 -19.73
N LEU A 422 5.69 3.82 -19.29
CA LEU A 422 5.42 2.48 -18.79
C LEU A 422 4.85 1.52 -19.84
N ARG A 423 4.34 2.03 -20.97
CA ARG A 423 3.72 1.25 -22.05
C ARG A 423 2.69 0.23 -21.51
N PRO A 424 1.65 0.67 -20.80
CA PRO A 424 0.69 -0.23 -20.18
C PRO A 424 -0.04 -1.08 -21.22
N LEU A 425 -0.30 -2.34 -20.90
CA LEU A 425 -1.27 -3.14 -21.64
C LEU A 425 -2.67 -2.54 -21.52
N PRO A 426 -3.58 -2.82 -22.46
CA PRO A 426 -4.96 -2.40 -22.38
C PRO A 426 -5.59 -2.71 -21.02
N LEU A 427 -6.48 -1.85 -20.57
CA LEU A 427 -7.27 -2.10 -19.37
C LEU A 427 -8.22 -3.25 -19.63
N CYS A 428 -8.17 -4.31 -18.83
CA CYS A 428 -9.03 -5.47 -19.00
C CYS A 428 -9.52 -6.01 -17.65
N VAL A 429 -10.60 -6.78 -17.71
CA VAL A 429 -11.17 -7.56 -16.61
C VAL A 429 -11.40 -9.00 -17.04
N PRO A 430 -11.43 -9.97 -16.10
CA PRO A 430 -11.72 -11.35 -16.46
C PRO A 430 -13.16 -11.48 -16.96
N ASN A 431 -13.37 -12.24 -18.04
CA ASN A 431 -14.71 -12.69 -18.42
C ASN A 431 -15.10 -13.90 -17.58
N LEU A 432 -15.91 -13.67 -16.55
CA LEU A 432 -16.30 -14.70 -15.58
C LEU A 432 -17.56 -15.48 -16.00
N VAL A 433 -18.27 -15.01 -17.04
CA VAL A 433 -19.45 -15.71 -17.62
C VAL A 433 -19.07 -16.65 -18.76
N SER A 434 -17.83 -16.57 -19.28
CA SER A 434 -17.39 -17.47 -20.34
C SER A 434 -17.26 -18.91 -19.84
N CYS A 435 -17.70 -19.87 -20.65
CA CYS A 435 -17.47 -21.30 -20.40
C CYS A 435 -15.96 -21.65 -20.33
N GLU A 436 -15.10 -20.84 -20.92
CA GLU A 436 -13.65 -21.00 -20.87
C GLU A 436 -13.05 -20.68 -19.49
N ASN A 437 -13.81 -20.08 -18.58
CA ASN A 437 -13.27 -19.65 -17.28
C ASN A 437 -12.72 -20.82 -16.45
N SER A 438 -13.40 -21.98 -16.48
CA SER A 438 -12.93 -23.21 -15.83
C SER A 438 -11.65 -23.75 -16.44
N ASP A 439 -11.53 -23.74 -17.77
CA ASP A 439 -10.36 -24.25 -18.48
C ASP A 439 -9.13 -23.36 -18.23
N ILE A 440 -9.37 -22.04 -18.16
CA ILE A 440 -8.31 -21.07 -17.82
C ILE A 440 -7.84 -21.29 -16.39
N LEU A 441 -8.77 -21.49 -15.42
CA LEU A 441 -8.39 -21.79 -14.03
C LEU A 441 -7.60 -23.10 -13.92
N GLN A 442 -7.97 -24.12 -14.69
CA GLN A 442 -7.24 -25.39 -14.75
C GLN A 442 -5.80 -25.21 -15.25
N SER A 443 -5.58 -24.29 -16.17
CA SER A 443 -4.24 -24.01 -16.72
C SER A 443 -3.36 -23.17 -15.82
N VAL A 444 -3.92 -22.54 -14.77
CA VAL A 444 -3.17 -21.62 -13.88
C VAL A 444 -2.10 -22.37 -13.10
N LYS A 445 -0.90 -21.81 -13.10
CA LYS A 445 0.24 -22.22 -12.30
C LYS A 445 0.48 -21.19 -11.19
N VAL A 446 0.40 -21.67 -9.94
CA VAL A 446 0.63 -20.86 -8.75
C VAL A 446 2.05 -21.10 -8.25
N GLY A 447 2.90 -20.08 -8.27
CA GLY A 447 4.25 -20.14 -7.71
C GLY A 447 4.23 -20.02 -6.19
N LYS A 448 4.92 -20.92 -5.53
CA LYS A 448 5.14 -20.86 -4.08
C LYS A 448 6.63 -21.03 -3.78
N TYR A 449 7.21 -20.12 -3.01
CA TYR A 449 8.53 -20.31 -2.43
C TYR A 449 8.34 -20.81 -0.99
N THR A 450 8.47 -22.13 -0.80
CA THR A 450 8.03 -22.82 0.40
C THR A 450 8.70 -22.30 1.67
N GLU A 451 10.02 -22.08 1.67
CA GLU A 451 10.75 -21.59 2.84
C GLU A 451 10.30 -20.18 3.23
N TRP A 452 10.09 -19.29 2.26
CA TRP A 452 9.58 -17.94 2.51
C TRP A 452 8.12 -17.96 2.95
N PHE A 453 7.28 -18.78 2.32
CA PHE A 453 5.85 -18.91 2.62
C PHE A 453 5.60 -19.32 4.08
N HIS A 454 6.46 -20.16 4.65
CA HIS A 454 6.36 -20.65 6.03
C HIS A 454 7.12 -19.81 7.06
N ASP A 455 7.84 -18.73 6.66
CA ASP A 455 8.46 -17.80 7.62
C ASP A 455 7.41 -16.87 8.23
N VAL A 456 6.54 -17.41 9.04
CA VAL A 456 5.47 -16.71 9.76
C VAL A 456 5.64 -16.89 11.28
N SER A 457 5.06 -15.99 12.06
CA SER A 457 5.18 -16.08 13.53
C SER A 457 4.32 -17.17 14.16
N ASP A 458 3.24 -17.57 13.48
CA ASP A 458 2.40 -18.72 13.87
C ASP A 458 2.12 -19.54 12.62
N VAL A 459 2.44 -20.83 12.67
CA VAL A 459 2.23 -21.78 11.56
C VAL A 459 0.76 -21.86 11.10
N GLU A 460 -0.18 -21.47 11.94
CA GLU A 460 -1.60 -21.42 11.59
C GLU A 460 -1.86 -20.48 10.40
N ILE A 461 -1.06 -19.40 10.27
CA ILE A 461 -1.14 -18.47 9.15
C ILE A 461 -0.79 -19.17 7.83
N SER A 462 0.37 -19.81 7.77
CA SER A 462 0.81 -20.51 6.55
C SER A 462 -0.07 -21.72 6.24
N ASN A 463 -0.46 -22.51 7.26
CA ASN A 463 -1.32 -23.68 7.07
C ASN A 463 -2.71 -23.26 6.50
N THR A 464 -3.32 -22.20 7.03
CA THR A 464 -4.61 -21.70 6.52
C THR A 464 -4.52 -21.21 5.07
N CYS A 465 -3.41 -20.56 4.71
CA CYS A 465 -3.13 -20.16 3.33
C CYS A 465 -2.87 -21.36 2.42
N GLU A 466 -2.15 -22.37 2.90
CA GLU A 466 -1.85 -23.60 2.16
C GLU A 466 -3.12 -24.43 1.91
N ASP A 467 -3.99 -24.54 2.92
CA ASP A 467 -5.32 -25.18 2.78
C ASP A 467 -6.17 -24.48 1.69
N ALA A 468 -6.10 -23.15 1.59
CA ALA A 468 -6.81 -22.41 0.56
C ALA A 468 -6.27 -22.70 -0.84
N LEU A 469 -4.94 -22.75 -0.99
CA LEU A 469 -4.30 -23.11 -2.26
C LEU A 469 -4.55 -24.56 -2.65
N SER A 470 -4.48 -25.49 -1.70
CA SER A 470 -4.79 -26.91 -1.94
C SER A 470 -6.23 -27.12 -2.37
N LEU A 471 -7.17 -26.39 -1.76
CA LEU A 471 -8.58 -26.42 -2.13
C LEU A 471 -8.80 -25.84 -3.54
N LEU A 472 -8.13 -24.74 -3.88
CA LEU A 472 -8.15 -24.15 -5.22
C LEU A 472 -7.70 -25.18 -6.27
N CYS A 473 -6.56 -25.82 -6.04
CA CYS A 473 -6.01 -26.79 -6.97
C CYS A 473 -6.86 -28.07 -7.09
N SER A 474 -7.38 -28.58 -5.98
CA SER A 474 -8.25 -29.77 -6.00
C SER A 474 -9.60 -29.51 -6.67
N THR A 475 -10.10 -28.26 -6.63
CA THR A 475 -11.39 -27.91 -7.23
C THR A 475 -11.29 -27.60 -8.71
N PHE A 476 -10.28 -26.82 -9.10
CA PHE A 476 -10.14 -26.33 -10.48
C PHE A 476 -9.03 -27.01 -11.28
N GLY A 477 -8.19 -27.84 -10.67
CA GLY A 477 -7.12 -28.55 -11.35
C GLY A 477 -5.86 -27.73 -11.60
N CYS A 478 -5.74 -26.52 -11.04
CA CYS A 478 -4.52 -25.71 -11.14
C CYS A 478 -3.33 -26.38 -10.46
N GLN A 479 -2.12 -25.92 -10.77
CA GLN A 479 -0.88 -26.49 -10.28
C GLN A 479 -0.15 -25.54 -9.36
N ILE A 480 0.46 -26.09 -8.30
CA ILE A 480 1.42 -25.36 -7.47
C ILE A 480 2.83 -25.72 -7.92
N GLU A 481 3.60 -24.72 -8.29
CA GLU A 481 4.99 -24.86 -8.72
C GLU A 481 5.92 -24.28 -7.64
N GLU A 482 6.93 -25.04 -7.25
CA GLU A 482 7.98 -24.50 -6.37
C GLU A 482 8.83 -23.51 -7.12
N ILE A 483 8.98 -22.30 -6.59
CA ILE A 483 9.84 -21.25 -7.15
C ILE A 483 10.89 -20.84 -6.12
N ILE A 484 11.97 -20.27 -6.58
CA ILE A 484 13.01 -19.66 -5.74
C ILE A 484 13.16 -18.21 -6.16
N LEU A 485 13.10 -17.31 -5.20
CA LEU A 485 13.27 -15.86 -5.37
C LEU A 485 14.54 -15.41 -4.65
N PRO A 486 15.63 -15.12 -5.40
CA PRO A 486 16.85 -14.61 -4.79
C PRO A 486 16.68 -13.21 -4.18
N GLU A 487 17.55 -12.88 -3.22
CA GLU A 487 17.75 -11.52 -2.74
C GLU A 487 16.51 -10.87 -2.10
N LEU A 488 15.71 -11.66 -1.34
CA LEU A 488 14.53 -11.14 -0.64
C LEU A 488 14.89 -10.12 0.46
N LEU A 489 16.05 -10.26 1.10
CA LEU A 489 16.55 -9.32 2.09
C LEU A 489 16.99 -7.99 1.44
N GLU A 490 17.69 -8.09 0.32
CA GLU A 490 18.11 -6.96 -0.52
C GLU A 490 16.89 -6.22 -1.07
N MET A 491 15.87 -6.96 -1.51
CA MET A 491 14.60 -6.41 -1.98
C MET A 491 13.96 -5.50 -0.92
N ARG A 492 13.93 -5.95 0.32
CA ARG A 492 13.39 -5.18 1.43
C ARG A 492 14.20 -3.92 1.70
N THR A 493 15.54 -4.03 1.69
CA THR A 493 16.43 -2.89 1.91
C THR A 493 16.28 -1.87 0.79
N ALA A 494 16.26 -2.32 -0.47
CA ALA A 494 16.05 -1.44 -1.62
C ALA A 494 14.69 -0.71 -1.53
N HIS A 495 13.62 -1.40 -1.14
CA HIS A 495 12.31 -0.78 -0.94
C HIS A 495 12.36 0.31 0.14
N LEU A 496 12.95 0.02 1.31
CA LEU A 496 13.03 0.99 2.41
C LEU A 496 13.78 2.26 2.00
N VAL A 497 14.89 2.11 1.27
CA VAL A 497 15.70 3.26 0.81
C VAL A 497 14.93 4.06 -0.25
N ILE A 498 14.29 3.40 -1.20
CA ILE A 498 13.54 4.07 -2.27
C ILE A 498 12.35 4.83 -1.68
N ILE A 499 11.45 4.15 -0.95
CA ILE A 499 10.26 4.79 -0.38
C ILE A 499 10.63 5.87 0.64
N GLY A 500 11.68 5.62 1.44
CA GLY A 500 12.15 6.58 2.42
C GLY A 500 12.74 7.84 1.77
N SER A 501 13.58 7.68 0.75
CA SER A 501 14.18 8.81 0.03
C SER A 501 13.14 9.64 -0.72
N GLU A 502 12.20 8.98 -1.40
CA GLU A 502 11.12 9.65 -2.13
C GLU A 502 10.17 10.37 -1.15
N GLY A 503 9.74 9.71 -0.07
CA GLY A 503 8.90 10.32 0.95
C GLY A 503 9.59 11.49 1.68
N PHE A 504 10.87 11.34 2.01
CA PHE A 504 11.64 12.43 2.59
C PHE A 504 11.76 13.62 1.65
N SER A 505 12.03 13.39 0.36
CA SER A 505 12.11 14.45 -0.65
C SER A 505 10.84 15.29 -0.72
N GLN A 506 9.67 14.66 -0.65
CA GLN A 506 8.38 15.36 -0.69
C GLN A 506 8.10 16.16 0.59
N LEU A 507 8.51 15.65 1.75
CA LEU A 507 8.16 16.21 3.05
C LEU A 507 9.27 17.10 3.66
N ASN A 508 10.49 17.06 3.10
CA ASN A 508 11.65 17.72 3.66
C ASN A 508 11.47 19.24 3.83
N ALA A 509 10.84 19.92 2.86
CA ALA A 509 10.58 21.35 2.98
C ALA A 509 9.77 21.67 4.24
N HIS A 510 8.73 20.92 4.53
CA HIS A 510 7.89 21.08 5.74
C HIS A 510 8.66 20.70 7.02
N TYR A 511 9.46 19.64 6.95
CA TYR A 511 10.28 19.17 8.07
C TYR A 511 11.34 20.21 8.46
N GLN A 512 12.05 20.79 7.50
CA GLN A 512 13.11 21.79 7.72
C GLN A 512 12.56 23.17 8.10
N GLN A 513 11.38 23.55 7.64
CA GLN A 513 10.72 24.81 8.00
C GLN A 513 10.16 24.86 9.44
N GLY A 514 10.55 23.91 10.30
CA GLY A 514 10.20 23.88 11.72
C GLY A 514 8.89 23.14 12.03
N ARG A 515 8.16 22.63 11.03
CA ARG A 515 6.90 21.88 11.24
C ARG A 515 7.12 20.47 11.77
N ARG A 516 8.35 20.01 11.88
CA ARG A 516 8.65 18.70 12.47
C ARG A 516 8.04 18.51 13.86
N THR A 517 7.96 19.58 14.67
CA THR A 517 7.39 19.53 16.02
C THR A 517 5.86 19.31 16.02
N GLU A 518 5.20 19.55 14.90
CA GLU A 518 3.77 19.33 14.70
C GLU A 518 3.46 17.88 14.22
N MET A 519 4.50 17.11 13.83
CA MET A 519 4.39 15.72 13.42
C MET A 519 4.50 14.77 14.63
N THR A 520 3.94 13.58 14.49
CA THR A 520 4.04 12.53 15.51
C THR A 520 5.48 12.03 15.67
N LEU A 521 5.80 11.44 16.81
CA LEU A 521 7.17 11.01 17.12
C LEU A 521 7.68 9.89 16.21
N ASP A 522 6.81 8.96 15.79
CA ASP A 522 7.13 7.89 14.85
C ASP A 522 7.38 8.43 13.44
N THR A 523 6.58 9.36 12.96
CA THR A 523 6.81 10.09 11.70
C THR A 523 8.16 10.82 11.73
N ARG A 524 8.44 11.57 12.81
CA ARG A 524 9.71 12.28 12.98
C ARG A 524 10.92 11.35 12.97
N GLY A 525 10.83 10.24 13.72
CA GLY A 525 11.88 9.22 13.76
C GLY A 525 12.14 8.60 12.39
N SER A 526 11.08 8.28 11.66
CA SER A 526 11.17 7.74 10.30
C SER A 526 11.78 8.74 9.32
N LEU A 527 11.34 10.00 9.34
CA LEU A 527 11.91 11.06 8.48
C LEU A 527 13.38 11.36 8.80
N ALA A 528 13.77 11.31 10.07
CA ALA A 528 15.20 11.48 10.45
C ALA A 528 16.04 10.31 9.90
N LEU A 529 15.55 9.07 9.94
CA LEU A 529 16.21 7.92 9.32
C LEU A 529 16.28 8.07 7.79
N PHE A 530 15.18 8.42 7.14
CA PHE A 530 15.08 8.58 5.69
C PHE A 530 16.01 9.69 5.17
N GLY A 531 16.10 10.80 5.87
CA GLY A 531 17.04 11.89 5.57
C GLY A 531 18.52 11.51 5.70
N SER A 532 18.82 10.35 6.32
CA SER A 532 20.19 9.83 6.40
C SER A 532 20.59 8.98 5.18
N PHE A 533 19.67 8.66 4.26
CA PHE A 533 20.00 7.97 3.03
C PHE A 533 20.69 8.91 2.06
N THR A 534 21.75 8.42 1.43
CA THR A 534 22.52 9.20 0.47
C THR A 534 22.01 8.97 -0.96
N SER A 535 22.39 9.86 -1.88
CA SER A 535 22.15 9.65 -3.32
C SER A 535 22.76 8.34 -3.84
N ALA A 536 23.92 7.95 -3.28
CA ALA A 536 24.56 6.68 -3.60
C ALA A 536 23.71 5.48 -3.14
N ASP A 537 23.13 5.54 -1.94
CA ASP A 537 22.22 4.51 -1.43
C ASP A 537 20.99 4.39 -2.33
N TYR A 538 20.43 5.52 -2.77
CA TYR A 538 19.28 5.54 -3.67
C TYR A 538 19.59 4.91 -5.04
N VAL A 539 20.72 5.30 -5.66
CA VAL A 539 21.15 4.73 -6.94
C VAL A 539 21.43 3.23 -6.82
N ALA A 540 22.08 2.78 -5.74
CA ALA A 540 22.29 1.36 -5.48
C ALA A 540 20.97 0.59 -5.35
N SER A 541 20.01 1.18 -4.65
CA SER A 541 18.67 0.59 -4.48
C SER A 541 17.89 0.50 -5.80
N GLN A 542 18.04 1.47 -6.71
CA GLN A 542 17.45 1.39 -8.06
C GLN A 542 18.11 0.27 -8.91
N ARG A 543 19.41 0.04 -8.77
CA ARG A 543 20.10 -1.10 -9.41
C ARG A 543 19.60 -2.44 -8.86
N LEU A 544 19.45 -2.54 -7.54
CA LEU A 544 18.83 -3.71 -6.90
C LEU A 544 17.40 -3.94 -7.37
N ARG A 545 16.58 -2.88 -7.44
CA ARG A 545 15.22 -2.96 -7.99
C ARG A 545 15.19 -3.61 -9.37
N ARG A 546 16.06 -3.18 -10.29
CA ARG A 546 16.16 -3.76 -11.64
C ARG A 546 16.58 -5.22 -11.60
N ARG A 547 17.57 -5.58 -10.77
CA ARG A 547 18.05 -6.95 -10.61
C ARG A 547 16.97 -7.86 -10.05
N ILE A 548 16.27 -7.44 -9.01
CA ILE A 548 15.20 -8.20 -8.37
C ILE A 548 14.00 -8.33 -9.33
N MET A 549 13.72 -7.30 -10.14
CA MET A 549 12.75 -7.39 -11.23
C MET A 549 13.05 -8.56 -12.16
N TYR A 550 14.30 -8.71 -12.57
CA TYR A 550 14.71 -9.82 -13.43
C TYR A 550 14.38 -11.18 -12.79
N TYR A 551 14.72 -11.41 -11.51
CA TYR A 551 14.43 -12.69 -10.85
C TYR A 551 12.93 -13.01 -10.78
N HIS A 552 12.12 -12.02 -10.48
CA HIS A 552 10.67 -12.21 -10.44
C HIS A 552 10.11 -12.48 -11.86
N MET A 553 10.63 -11.81 -12.88
CA MET A 553 10.20 -12.08 -14.25
C MET A 553 10.63 -13.47 -14.74
N GLU A 554 11.79 -13.97 -14.31
CA GLU A 554 12.17 -15.38 -14.58
C GLU A 554 11.24 -16.38 -13.85
N ALA A 555 10.80 -16.06 -12.62
CA ALA A 555 9.77 -16.86 -11.95
C ALA A 555 8.45 -16.84 -12.73
N PHE A 556 8.02 -15.67 -13.19
CA PHE A 556 6.79 -15.51 -13.99
C PHE A 556 6.81 -16.15 -15.38
N ARG A 557 7.97 -16.60 -15.88
CA ARG A 557 8.02 -17.49 -17.06
C ARG A 557 7.50 -18.89 -16.78
N LYS A 558 7.49 -19.30 -15.50
CA LYS A 558 7.08 -20.64 -15.07
C LYS A 558 5.68 -20.64 -14.44
N VAL A 559 5.24 -19.51 -13.88
CA VAL A 559 4.00 -19.40 -13.13
C VAL A 559 3.21 -18.16 -13.52
N ASP A 560 1.90 -18.16 -13.26
CA ASP A 560 1.00 -17.08 -13.61
C ASP A 560 0.81 -16.09 -12.45
N VAL A 561 0.79 -16.60 -11.22
CA VAL A 561 0.70 -15.82 -9.99
C VAL A 561 1.65 -16.40 -8.94
N ILE A 562 2.16 -15.53 -8.06
CA ILE A 562 2.95 -15.94 -6.89
C ILE A 562 2.07 -15.80 -5.65
N ALA A 563 1.97 -16.87 -4.86
CA ALA A 563 1.17 -16.89 -3.64
C ALA A 563 2.04 -16.80 -2.38
N THR A 564 1.61 -15.99 -1.43
CA THR A 564 2.22 -15.88 -0.09
C THR A 564 1.12 -15.63 0.95
N PRO A 565 1.34 -15.87 2.25
CA PRO A 565 0.56 -15.16 3.26
C PRO A 565 0.63 -13.65 3.00
N THR A 566 -0.41 -12.88 3.37
CA THR A 566 -0.33 -11.41 3.20
C THR A 566 0.60 -10.81 4.24
N THR A 567 0.53 -11.27 5.48
CA THR A 567 1.33 -10.80 6.61
C THR A 567 1.92 -11.95 7.40
N GLY A 568 3.08 -11.77 8.02
CA GLY A 568 3.73 -12.78 8.85
C GLY A 568 3.14 -12.90 10.27
N ILE A 569 2.16 -12.06 10.62
CA ILE A 569 1.40 -12.07 11.88
C ILE A 569 -0.06 -11.69 11.63
N THR A 570 -0.98 -12.13 12.48
CA THR A 570 -2.33 -11.61 12.58
C THR A 570 -2.35 -10.25 13.28
N ALA A 571 -3.52 -9.61 13.43
CA ALA A 571 -3.66 -8.27 13.97
C ALA A 571 -2.97 -8.11 15.35
N PRO A 572 -1.92 -7.28 15.49
CA PRO A 572 -1.19 -7.12 16.74
C PRO A 572 -1.98 -6.31 17.77
N ARG A 573 -1.74 -6.58 19.05
CA ARG A 573 -2.35 -5.84 20.15
C ARG A 573 -1.83 -4.41 20.25
N ILE A 574 -2.72 -3.49 20.58
CA ILE A 574 -2.40 -2.08 20.87
C ILE A 574 -2.07 -1.96 22.34
N PRO A 575 -0.83 -1.74 22.74
CA PRO A 575 -0.54 -1.49 24.15
C PRO A 575 -1.03 -0.10 24.56
N PRO A 576 -1.47 0.09 25.78
CA PRO A 576 -1.92 1.41 26.28
C PRO A 576 -0.85 2.50 26.13
N SER A 577 0.44 2.13 26.23
CA SER A 577 1.57 3.06 26.06
C SER A 577 1.74 3.58 24.63
N ALA A 578 1.19 2.88 23.61
CA ALA A 578 1.27 3.27 22.21
C ALA A 578 0.28 4.37 21.80
N LEU A 579 -0.70 4.70 22.64
CA LEU A 579 -1.71 5.72 22.31
C LEU A 579 -1.12 7.12 22.08
N LYS A 580 0.10 7.37 22.57
CA LYS A 580 0.84 8.63 22.38
C LYS A 580 1.97 8.50 21.35
N GLY A 581 1.95 7.49 20.53
CA GLY A 581 2.96 7.16 19.53
C GLY A 581 3.73 5.90 19.85
N GLU A 582 4.11 5.19 18.82
CA GLU A 582 4.83 3.92 18.88
C GLU A 582 5.79 3.78 17.70
N SER A 583 6.97 3.26 17.96
CA SER A 583 7.89 2.75 16.96
C SER A 583 8.19 1.29 17.27
N ASP A 584 7.64 0.37 16.46
CA ASP A 584 7.85 -1.07 16.56
C ASP A 584 8.26 -1.64 15.20
N TYR A 585 9.57 -1.62 14.95
CA TYR A 585 10.12 -2.10 13.69
C TYR A 585 10.01 -3.62 13.53
N ILE A 586 9.91 -4.39 14.61
CA ILE A 586 9.75 -5.85 14.57
C ILE A 586 8.35 -6.19 14.07
N VAL A 587 7.31 -5.59 14.65
CA VAL A 587 5.92 -5.74 14.18
C VAL A 587 5.80 -5.25 12.74
N SER A 588 6.38 -4.09 12.42
CA SER A 588 6.41 -3.55 11.06
C SER A 588 7.05 -4.51 10.07
N ALA A 589 8.16 -5.12 10.47
CA ALA A 589 8.86 -6.10 9.66
C ALA A 589 8.00 -7.32 9.32
N LYS A 590 7.31 -7.86 10.31
CA LYS A 590 6.44 -9.02 10.14
C LYS A 590 5.19 -8.70 9.31
N LEU A 591 4.61 -7.51 9.48
CA LEU A 591 3.50 -7.05 8.65
C LEU A 591 3.90 -6.87 7.18
N MET A 592 5.13 -6.41 6.91
CA MET A 592 5.63 -6.15 5.55
C MET A 592 6.34 -7.35 4.89
N GLN A 593 6.47 -8.47 5.58
CA GLN A 593 7.34 -9.58 5.18
C GLN A 593 7.12 -10.07 3.75
N PHE A 594 5.88 -10.14 3.29
CA PHE A 594 5.48 -10.64 1.97
C PHE A 594 5.03 -9.54 0.99
N ILE A 595 4.99 -8.30 1.45
CA ILE A 595 4.34 -7.19 0.76
C ILE A 595 5.24 -6.53 -0.30
N VAL A 596 6.54 -6.48 -0.02
CA VAL A 596 7.49 -5.54 -0.63
C VAL A 596 7.62 -5.68 -2.13
N ALA A 597 7.55 -6.91 -2.67
CA ALA A 597 7.68 -7.16 -4.11
C ALA A 597 6.65 -6.35 -4.93
N GLY A 598 5.38 -6.34 -4.48
CA GLY A 598 4.32 -5.60 -5.15
C GLY A 598 4.61 -4.09 -5.27
N ASN A 599 5.23 -3.46 -4.27
CA ASN A 599 5.54 -2.04 -4.28
C ASN A 599 6.85 -1.74 -4.99
N LEU A 600 7.95 -2.38 -4.59
CA LEU A 600 9.27 -2.14 -5.17
C LEU A 600 9.26 -2.37 -6.68
N LEU A 601 8.65 -3.47 -7.12
CA LEU A 601 8.63 -3.86 -8.52
C LEU A 601 7.40 -3.35 -9.28
N GLY A 602 6.45 -2.73 -8.56
CA GLY A 602 5.24 -2.18 -9.15
C GLY A 602 4.23 -3.22 -9.62
N PHE A 603 4.33 -4.48 -9.18
CA PHE A 603 3.41 -5.56 -9.57
C PHE A 603 2.02 -5.39 -8.97
N PRO A 604 0.97 -5.83 -9.66
CA PRO A 604 -0.35 -5.93 -9.07
C PRO A 604 -0.36 -7.04 -8.01
N ALA A 605 -1.09 -6.83 -6.93
CA ALA A 605 -1.25 -7.85 -5.89
C ALA A 605 -2.60 -7.69 -5.20
N ILE A 606 -3.21 -8.80 -4.82
CA ILE A 606 -4.49 -8.81 -4.10
C ILE A 606 -4.38 -9.64 -2.83
N THR A 607 -5.00 -9.18 -1.76
CA THR A 607 -5.21 -9.99 -0.55
C THR A 607 -6.66 -10.43 -0.48
N VAL A 608 -6.86 -11.72 -0.15
CA VAL A 608 -8.19 -12.33 0.01
C VAL A 608 -8.24 -13.01 1.37
N PRO A 609 -9.29 -12.79 2.19
CA PRO A 609 -9.45 -13.50 3.46
C PRO A 609 -9.67 -15.00 3.21
N VAL A 610 -8.87 -15.86 3.84
CA VAL A 610 -8.94 -17.32 3.66
C VAL A 610 -9.32 -18.09 4.91
N GLY A 611 -9.34 -17.45 6.06
CA GLY A 611 -9.72 -18.04 7.34
C GLY A 611 -9.36 -17.12 8.51
N HIS A 612 -9.26 -17.73 9.70
CA HIS A 612 -9.01 -17.02 10.95
C HIS A 612 -8.05 -17.86 11.80
N ASP A 613 -7.30 -17.19 12.66
CA ASP A 613 -6.54 -17.87 13.71
C ASP A 613 -7.46 -18.34 14.86
N LYS A 614 -6.92 -19.09 15.81
CA LYS A 614 -7.67 -19.58 17.00
C LYS A 614 -8.21 -18.47 17.91
N GLN A 615 -7.83 -17.21 17.70
CA GLN A 615 -8.39 -16.05 18.39
C GLN A 615 -9.52 -15.41 17.57
N GLY A 616 -9.87 -15.95 16.40
CA GLY A 616 -10.86 -15.43 15.50
C GLY A 616 -10.39 -14.24 14.65
N LEU A 617 -9.07 -13.99 14.61
CA LEU A 617 -8.49 -12.89 13.83
C LEU A 617 -8.27 -13.33 12.38
N PRO A 618 -8.60 -12.47 11.40
CA PRO A 618 -8.50 -12.82 10.00
C PRO A 618 -7.09 -13.15 9.52
N ILE A 619 -7.01 -14.09 8.58
CA ILE A 619 -5.80 -14.48 7.84
C ILE A 619 -6.06 -14.22 6.36
N GLY A 620 -5.16 -13.47 5.70
CA GLY A 620 -5.23 -13.16 4.27
C GLY A 620 -4.17 -13.92 3.48
N LEU A 621 -4.58 -14.47 2.34
CA LEU A 621 -3.70 -14.96 1.28
C LEU A 621 -3.42 -13.82 0.31
N GLN A 622 -2.17 -13.59 -0.04
CA GLN A 622 -1.78 -12.66 -1.06
C GLN A 622 -1.44 -13.40 -2.36
N LEU A 623 -1.97 -12.90 -3.46
CA LEU A 623 -1.60 -13.28 -4.81
C LEU A 623 -0.90 -12.08 -5.46
N ILE A 624 0.25 -12.31 -6.08
CA ILE A 624 1.05 -11.31 -6.81
C ILE A 624 1.01 -11.70 -8.28
N GLY A 625 0.61 -10.78 -9.15
CA GLY A 625 0.50 -11.00 -10.59
C GLY A 625 1.65 -10.38 -11.39
N ARG A 626 1.72 -10.72 -12.67
CA ARG A 626 2.61 -10.06 -13.64
C ARG A 626 2.25 -8.57 -13.78
N PRO A 627 3.16 -7.72 -14.22
CA PRO A 627 2.81 -6.35 -14.60
C PRO A 627 1.60 -6.33 -15.55
N TRP A 628 0.61 -5.51 -15.25
CA TRP A 628 -0.65 -5.36 -16.01
C TRP A 628 -1.58 -6.58 -15.98
N GLY A 629 -1.31 -7.56 -15.12
CA GLY A 629 -2.04 -8.83 -15.01
C GLY A 629 -3.19 -8.79 -14.00
N GLU A 630 -3.89 -7.67 -13.85
CA GLU A 630 -4.97 -7.53 -12.88
C GLU A 630 -6.15 -8.48 -13.16
N ALA A 631 -6.43 -8.79 -14.42
CA ALA A 631 -7.57 -9.64 -14.75
C ALA A 631 -7.34 -11.10 -14.35
N SER A 632 -6.17 -11.67 -14.63
CA SER A 632 -5.80 -13.01 -14.15
C SER A 632 -5.80 -13.08 -12.62
N LEU A 633 -5.27 -12.01 -11.99
CA LEU A 633 -5.23 -11.90 -10.54
C LEU A 633 -6.64 -11.90 -9.92
N LEU A 634 -7.57 -11.12 -10.47
CA LEU A 634 -8.96 -11.05 -10.03
C LEU A 634 -9.69 -12.38 -10.23
N ARG A 635 -9.43 -13.10 -11.35
CA ARG A 635 -10.01 -14.43 -11.60
C ARG A 635 -9.60 -15.43 -10.53
N VAL A 636 -8.32 -15.56 -10.26
CA VAL A 636 -7.82 -16.51 -9.25
C VAL A 636 -8.28 -16.10 -7.85
N ALA A 637 -8.27 -14.81 -7.54
CA ALA A 637 -8.73 -14.28 -6.26
C ALA A 637 -10.22 -14.55 -6.02
N LEU A 638 -11.08 -14.43 -7.06
CA LEU A 638 -12.50 -14.74 -6.94
C LEU A 638 -12.73 -16.23 -6.67
N ALA A 639 -12.01 -17.10 -7.37
CA ALA A 639 -12.08 -18.55 -7.14
C ALA A 639 -11.67 -18.92 -5.69
N VAL A 640 -10.60 -18.31 -5.17
CA VAL A 640 -10.19 -18.48 -3.76
C VAL A 640 -11.27 -17.95 -2.82
N GLU A 641 -11.82 -16.77 -3.07
CA GLU A 641 -12.86 -16.16 -2.24
C GLU A 641 -14.09 -17.06 -2.14
N GLU A 642 -14.62 -17.57 -3.26
CA GLU A 642 -15.80 -18.42 -3.31
C GLU A 642 -15.62 -19.72 -2.52
N LEU A 643 -14.46 -20.36 -2.64
CA LEU A 643 -14.12 -21.57 -1.89
C LEU A 643 -14.02 -21.34 -0.38
N ARG A 644 -13.68 -20.11 0.05
CA ARG A 644 -13.44 -19.78 1.46
C ARG A 644 -14.55 -18.95 2.11
N LEU A 645 -15.64 -18.62 1.38
CA LEU A 645 -16.76 -17.82 1.92
C LEU A 645 -17.30 -18.35 3.25
N LYS A 646 -17.47 -19.68 3.37
CA LYS A 646 -18.00 -20.33 4.59
C LYS A 646 -17.05 -20.25 5.80
N ARG A 647 -15.82 -19.82 5.61
CA ARG A 647 -14.81 -19.66 6.66
C ARG A 647 -14.69 -18.22 7.19
N ARG A 648 -15.54 -17.31 6.71
CA ARG A 648 -15.55 -15.93 7.17
C ARG A 648 -16.28 -15.79 8.51
N ASN A 649 -15.63 -15.18 9.50
CA ASN A 649 -16.28 -14.79 10.76
C ASN A 649 -16.87 -13.39 10.64
N ARG A 650 -18.02 -13.19 11.27
CA ARG A 650 -18.59 -11.86 11.42
C ARG A 650 -17.68 -11.04 12.38
N PRO A 651 -17.30 -9.79 12.03
CA PRO A 651 -16.62 -8.90 12.95
C PRO A 651 -17.44 -8.68 14.23
N SER A 652 -16.78 -8.56 15.38
CA SER A 652 -17.46 -8.26 16.64
C SER A 652 -18.15 -6.91 16.64
N THR A 653 -17.67 -5.97 15.82
CA THR A 653 -18.34 -4.71 15.51
C THR A 653 -18.76 -4.72 14.06
N PHE A 654 -20.03 -4.90 13.78
CA PHE A 654 -20.59 -4.93 12.42
C PHE A 654 -21.96 -4.24 12.39
N TYR A 655 -22.11 -3.34 11.43
CA TYR A 655 -23.34 -2.58 11.17
C TYR A 655 -24.03 -3.15 9.94
N ASP A 656 -25.23 -3.67 10.13
CA ASP A 656 -26.04 -4.25 9.07
C ASP A 656 -26.91 -3.16 8.42
N ILE A 657 -26.28 -2.30 7.61
CA ILE A 657 -26.91 -1.09 7.08
C ILE A 657 -27.99 -1.33 6.01
N LEU A 658 -28.10 -2.56 5.46
CA LEU A 658 -29.18 -2.93 4.55
C LEU A 658 -30.35 -3.59 5.26
N LYS A 659 -30.15 -4.16 6.44
CA LYS A 659 -31.26 -4.68 7.23
C LYS A 659 -31.94 -3.54 7.98
N THR A 660 -33.20 -3.33 7.69
CA THR A 660 -34.11 -2.38 8.36
C THR A 660 -34.63 -2.96 9.65
#